data_9eec81dd9d7fa1449d5cfc6d0faeaa99
#
_entry.id   9eec81dd9d7fa1449d5cfc6d0faeaa99
#
_cell.length_a   1.000
_cell.length_b   1.000
_cell.length_c   1.000
_cell.angle_alpha   90.00
_cell.angle_beta   90.00
_cell.angle_gamma   90.00
#
_symmetry.space_group_name_H-M   'P 1'
#
loop_
_entity.id
_entity.type
_entity.pdbx_description
1 polymer ?
#
loop_
_entity_poly.entity_id
_entity_poly.type
_entity_poly.pdbx_seq_one_letter_code
_entity_poly.pdbx_strand_id
1 'polypeptide(L)'
;SDLELAFLDNIALYLSYSIYQHHSSFLDNAQEEKIWNDKRLFALSGYLQIFGIEIERIDEFHQSFFNHDFYGLNGIFGQFANLMDNSDSFPIFSLVKLNYSLLTAADYLATAHYMNNWDDMLSDFGLIDAELKDKIIKSIENSKAYNKEIYDAVRKKEILNPDEYKAQSNTNLNVLRKCLAIEIVENTRKNCDKNLFYIEAPTGSGKTNLSMLVIAELLRNDKLNKLSKIFYVFPFTTLITQTYASLVETLNLNENEIVEAHSKASFQTGHYEDDYKNYIDYIFLNYPIMLLSHIRFFDILKSNSKDLNYLLHRLSNSLVIIDEIQSYPPNTWDKITYFIVNYAKYFNMKFVVMSATLPKIGDILDNKGLATDFVYLVKDKNKYFQNPNFCNRVKFDYDLLSLSVPYKNEKQEYLLNLKQTVIEKSADYADSNFLYPNSVFTIVEFIFKKTAGEFYSLIKKDNDFFDHIFLLSGTILEPRRKAVINSLKSNETRQKKVLLITTQVVEAGVDIDMDLGFKDKSIIDSEEQLAGRVNRNINKTGCKLFIFNCDSEKTLYGSDERYKIMKEIKNEYQFILETKDFDRLYRLVIQKIKEKNKSKFISNLSDLINKVSSLDFKGVDSELQIINTKNISVFVPLEIEKKYLQQYETILEKLNIKNNGSTINGEDVWDCYEYILSNQNEDFVKNKIKMRKLQGLISNFVFSIFPTGSDYEILRTFGEEKYGFLYLENYADVYSFENGINTDILKDSNFI
;
A
#
# COMPACT_ATOMS: atom_id res chain seq x y z
N SER A 1 23.04 39.13 14.75
CA SER A 1 22.18 39.77 15.77
C SER A 1 21.93 38.76 16.89
N ASP A 2 21.60 39.22 18.10
CA ASP A 2 21.31 38.37 19.26
C ASP A 2 20.18 37.36 18.94
N LEU A 3 19.27 37.66 18.04
CA LEU A 3 18.22 36.78 17.53
C LEU A 3 18.77 35.65 16.66
N GLU A 4 19.79 35.88 15.85
CA GLU A 4 20.42 34.84 15.02
C GLU A 4 21.27 33.88 15.87
N LEU A 5 21.93 34.40 16.90
CA LEU A 5 22.65 33.57 17.88
C LEU A 5 21.68 32.67 18.68
N ALA A 6 20.59 33.24 19.20
CA ALA A 6 19.56 32.47 19.90
C ALA A 6 18.91 31.40 19.00
N PHE A 7 18.76 31.67 17.71
CA PHE A 7 18.27 30.71 16.75
C PHE A 7 19.26 29.56 16.51
N LEU A 8 20.55 29.86 16.38
CA LEU A 8 21.60 28.85 16.20
C LEU A 8 21.78 27.98 17.46
N ASP A 9 21.70 28.56 18.65
CA ASP A 9 21.76 27.83 19.92
C ASP A 9 20.59 26.84 20.05
N ASN A 10 19.40 27.26 19.66
CA ASN A 10 18.22 26.39 19.64
C ASN A 10 18.36 25.23 18.65
N ILE A 11 18.89 25.46 17.45
CA ILE A 11 19.17 24.40 16.48
C ILE A 11 20.19 23.41 17.05
N ALA A 12 21.27 23.89 17.68
CA ALA A 12 22.27 23.04 18.31
C ALA A 12 21.66 22.14 19.40
N LEU A 13 20.75 22.67 20.21
CA LEU A 13 19.99 21.92 21.20
C LEU A 13 19.12 20.83 20.57
N TYR A 14 18.39 21.13 19.51
CA TYR A 14 17.56 20.14 18.80
C TYR A 14 18.39 19.01 18.19
N LEU A 15 19.56 19.33 17.64
CA LEU A 15 20.47 18.32 17.10
C LEU A 15 21.09 17.46 18.23
N SER A 16 21.42 18.07 19.38
CA SER A 16 21.93 17.35 20.55
C SER A 16 20.88 16.39 21.15
N TYR A 17 19.60 16.73 21.05
CA TYR A 17 18.52 15.85 21.45
C TYR A 17 18.52 14.53 20.66
N SER A 18 18.74 14.57 19.37
CA SER A 18 18.89 13.36 18.54
C SER A 18 20.06 12.51 18.99
N ILE A 19 21.19 13.14 19.38
CA ILE A 19 22.37 12.43 19.91
C ILE A 19 22.03 11.74 21.24
N TYR A 20 21.28 12.39 22.11
CA TYR A 20 20.82 11.80 23.36
C TYR A 20 19.90 10.59 23.15
N GLN A 21 18.97 10.67 22.19
CA GLN A 21 17.93 9.66 21.96
C GLN A 21 18.40 8.47 21.10
N HIS A 22 19.58 8.51 20.47
CA HIS A 22 19.96 7.48 19.47
C HIS A 22 20.07 6.05 20.04
N HIS A 23 20.30 5.89 21.35
CA HIS A 23 20.26 4.58 22.01
C HIS A 23 18.86 4.15 22.47
N SER A 24 17.86 5.04 22.44
CA SER A 24 16.50 4.66 22.81
C SER A 24 15.76 4.00 21.66
N SER A 25 14.72 3.20 21.97
CA SER A 25 13.88 2.56 20.95
C SER A 25 12.95 3.54 20.24
N PHE A 26 12.75 4.72 20.82
CA PHE A 26 11.83 5.74 20.31
C PHE A 26 12.44 7.13 20.43
N LEU A 27 12.13 8.00 19.47
CA LEU A 27 12.34 9.42 19.57
C LEU A 27 11.16 10.03 20.34
N ASP A 28 11.24 10.00 21.65
CA ASP A 28 10.20 10.48 22.55
C ASP A 28 10.58 11.82 23.18
N ASN A 29 9.55 12.51 23.71
CA ASN A 29 9.77 13.70 24.52
C ASN A 29 10.60 13.32 25.75
N ALA A 30 11.72 14.01 25.98
CA ALA A 30 12.60 13.71 27.10
C ALA A 30 11.87 13.95 28.44
N GLN A 31 11.96 12.98 29.32
CA GLN A 31 11.63 13.19 30.72
C GLN A 31 12.85 13.78 31.43
N GLU A 32 12.71 14.97 32.00
CA GLU A 32 13.79 15.86 32.44
C GLU A 32 14.81 15.31 33.43
N GLU A 33 14.47 14.32 34.26
CA GLU A 33 15.22 14.04 35.47
C GLU A 33 16.38 13.03 35.34
N LYS A 34 16.57 12.37 34.19
CA LYS A 34 17.50 11.23 34.09
C LYS A 34 18.72 11.40 33.20
N ILE A 35 18.90 12.56 32.59
CA ILE A 35 19.73 12.67 31.38
C ILE A 35 21.21 12.84 31.68
N TRP A 36 21.54 13.69 32.58
CA TRP A 36 22.93 14.05 32.87
C TRP A 36 23.22 13.95 34.37
N ASN A 37 24.17 13.14 34.73
CA ASN A 37 24.75 13.22 36.06
C ASN A 37 26.21 13.65 35.91
N ASP A 38 26.78 14.25 36.97
CA ASP A 38 28.14 14.79 37.02
C ASP A 38 29.19 13.77 36.59
N LYS A 39 28.96 12.48 36.81
CA LYS A 39 29.92 11.43 36.39
C LYS A 39 30.00 11.23 34.89
N ARG A 40 28.90 11.35 34.16
CA ARG A 40 28.86 11.22 32.70
C ARG A 40 29.43 12.43 32.02
N LEU A 41 29.22 13.59 32.57
CA LEU A 41 29.84 14.85 32.10
C LEU A 41 31.34 14.86 32.32
N PHE A 42 31.80 14.36 33.48
CA PHE A 42 33.23 14.20 33.76
C PHE A 42 33.88 13.21 32.77
N ALA A 43 33.25 12.11 32.46
CA ALA A 43 33.75 11.18 31.44
C ALA A 43 33.77 11.79 30.04
N LEU A 44 32.73 12.56 29.65
CA LEU A 44 32.71 13.28 28.39
C LEU A 44 33.79 14.34 28.29
N SER A 45 34.03 15.09 29.37
CA SER A 45 35.13 16.09 29.41
C SER A 45 36.48 15.46 29.21
N GLY A 46 36.77 14.29 29.80
CA GLY A 46 37.99 13.51 29.57
C GLY A 46 38.14 13.03 28.13
N TYR A 47 37.03 12.63 27.49
CA TYR A 47 37.03 12.24 26.07
C TYR A 47 37.31 13.42 25.15
N LEU A 48 36.73 14.58 25.42
CA LEU A 48 36.86 15.78 24.57
C LEU A 48 38.26 16.40 24.68
N GLN A 49 38.95 16.26 25.85
CA GLN A 49 40.35 16.63 26.01
C GLN A 49 41.29 15.83 25.07
N ILE A 50 40.98 14.55 24.82
CA ILE A 50 41.75 13.70 23.88
C ILE A 50 41.70 14.27 22.45
N PHE A 51 40.60 14.94 22.10
CA PHE A 51 40.40 15.57 20.79
C PHE A 51 40.76 17.05 20.74
N GLY A 52 41.36 17.58 21.81
CA GLY A 52 41.84 18.98 21.87
C GLY A 52 40.73 20.01 21.98
N ILE A 53 39.54 19.62 22.47
CA ILE A 53 38.41 20.52 22.68
C ILE A 53 38.47 21.08 24.09
N GLU A 54 38.54 22.43 24.22
CA GLU A 54 38.65 23.14 25.50
C GLU A 54 37.43 22.95 26.39
N ILE A 55 37.64 22.62 27.66
CA ILE A 55 36.63 22.24 28.64
C ILE A 55 35.73 23.43 29.04
N GLU A 56 36.28 24.65 29.03
CA GLU A 56 35.55 25.87 29.45
C GLU A 56 34.28 26.10 28.62
N ARG A 57 34.31 25.77 27.32
CA ARG A 57 33.10 25.86 26.45
C ARG A 57 32.04 24.81 26.73
N ILE A 58 32.41 23.69 27.35
CA ILE A 58 31.50 22.59 27.69
C ILE A 58 30.69 22.96 28.93
N ASP A 59 31.30 23.65 29.90
CA ASP A 59 30.62 24.11 31.11
C ASP A 59 29.57 25.20 30.77
N GLU A 60 29.92 26.14 29.85
CA GLU A 60 28.97 27.12 29.35
C GLU A 60 27.79 26.48 28.59
N PHE A 61 28.09 25.49 27.74
CA PHE A 61 27.04 24.74 27.02
C PHE A 61 26.20 23.94 28.02
N HIS A 62 26.81 23.32 29.02
CA HIS A 62 26.14 22.58 30.06
C HIS A 62 25.21 23.47 30.92
N GLN A 63 25.69 24.61 31.36
CA GLN A 63 24.87 25.56 32.13
C GLN A 63 23.73 26.11 31.31
N SER A 64 23.95 26.40 30.03
CA SER A 64 22.94 26.82 29.10
C SER A 64 21.87 25.72 28.88
N PHE A 65 22.29 24.46 28.79
CA PHE A 65 21.42 23.30 28.58
C PHE A 65 20.52 23.01 29.80
N PHE A 66 21.08 23.09 31.03
CA PHE A 66 20.33 22.77 32.25
C PHE A 66 19.47 23.92 32.78
N ASN A 67 19.78 25.14 32.42
CA ASN A 67 18.99 26.32 32.84
C ASN A 67 17.74 26.55 31.98
N HIS A 68 17.49 25.73 30.97
CA HIS A 68 16.34 25.86 30.10
C HIS A 68 15.30 24.80 30.38
N ASP A 69 14.10 25.23 30.71
CA ASP A 69 12.90 24.39 30.79
C ASP A 69 12.49 23.96 29.36
N PHE A 70 12.78 22.73 28.98
CA PHE A 70 12.51 22.21 27.63
C PHE A 70 10.99 22.07 27.35
N TYR A 71 10.15 21.87 28.37
CA TYR A 71 8.78 21.38 28.21
C TYR A 71 7.70 22.29 28.78
N GLY A 72 8.04 23.34 29.52
CA GLY A 72 7.07 24.32 30.00
C GLY A 72 6.52 25.18 28.88
N LEU A 73 5.39 25.88 29.12
CA LEU A 73 4.87 26.89 28.20
C LEU A 73 5.88 27.99 27.87
N ASN A 74 6.87 28.19 28.77
CA ASN A 74 8.00 29.09 28.61
C ASN A 74 9.30 28.38 28.23
N GLY A 75 9.27 27.05 28.09
CA GLY A 75 10.42 26.27 27.69
C GLY A 75 10.83 26.51 26.24
N ILE A 76 12.01 26.03 25.86
CA ILE A 76 12.59 26.26 24.52
C ILE A 76 11.62 25.83 23.41
N PHE A 77 10.98 24.68 23.55
CA PHE A 77 10.01 24.19 22.59
C PHE A 77 8.72 25.05 22.56
N GLY A 78 8.23 25.49 23.73
CA GLY A 78 7.08 26.37 23.84
C GLY A 78 7.35 27.79 23.27
N GLN A 79 8.52 28.36 23.54
CA GLN A 79 8.91 29.65 22.97
C GLN A 79 9.10 29.56 21.47
N PHE A 80 9.66 28.46 20.95
CA PHE A 80 9.85 28.26 19.52
C PHE A 80 8.52 28.08 18.80
N ALA A 81 7.58 27.34 19.36
CA ALA A 81 6.22 27.20 18.84
C ALA A 81 5.47 28.56 18.79
N ASN A 82 5.79 29.46 19.71
CA ASN A 82 5.21 30.81 19.75
C ASN A 82 5.91 31.81 18.81
N LEU A 83 7.18 31.58 18.46
CA LEU A 83 7.96 32.44 17.57
C LEU A 83 7.79 32.11 16.09
N MET A 84 7.46 30.84 15.80
CA MET A 84 7.20 30.38 14.42
C MET A 84 5.70 30.42 14.14
N ASP A 85 5.32 31.03 13.05
CA ASP A 85 3.99 30.76 12.49
C ASP A 85 3.87 29.25 12.29
N ASN A 86 2.77 28.64 12.74
CA ASN A 86 2.54 27.20 12.76
C ASN A 86 2.80 26.52 11.38
N SER A 87 2.78 27.30 10.28
CA SER A 87 3.09 26.83 8.93
C SER A 87 4.57 26.51 8.70
N ASP A 88 5.50 27.11 9.47
CA ASP A 88 6.94 27.01 9.23
C ASP A 88 7.71 26.07 10.18
N SER A 89 7.01 25.35 11.06
CA SER A 89 7.62 24.45 12.07
C SER A 89 8.09 23.09 11.49
N PHE A 90 7.55 22.66 10.35
CA PHE A 90 7.92 21.37 9.75
C PHE A 90 9.41 21.21 9.42
N PRO A 91 10.16 22.24 8.98
CA PRO A 91 11.61 22.13 8.74
C PRO A 91 12.37 21.63 9.95
N ILE A 92 12.07 22.13 11.14
CA ILE A 92 12.77 21.74 12.37
C ILE A 92 12.36 20.33 12.78
N PHE A 93 11.09 20.00 12.77
CA PHE A 93 10.61 18.65 13.01
C PHE A 93 11.31 17.63 12.10
N SER A 94 11.37 17.93 10.81
CA SER A 94 12.02 17.06 9.84
C SER A 94 13.54 17.01 9.96
N LEU A 95 14.19 18.12 10.35
CA LEU A 95 15.62 18.18 10.60
C LEU A 95 16.03 17.30 11.80
N VAL A 96 15.30 17.38 12.90
CA VAL A 96 15.54 16.53 14.09
C VAL A 96 15.40 15.05 13.73
N LYS A 97 14.32 14.70 13.02
CA LYS A 97 14.12 13.33 12.53
C LYS A 97 15.22 12.87 11.58
N LEU A 98 15.66 13.73 10.66
CA LEU A 98 16.72 13.41 9.73
C LEU A 98 18.06 13.16 10.46
N ASN A 99 18.40 14.03 11.42
CA ASN A 99 19.61 13.87 12.24
C ASN A 99 19.55 12.56 13.04
N TYR A 100 18.42 12.26 13.67
CA TYR A 100 18.21 11.00 14.39
C TYR A 100 18.31 9.79 13.43
N SER A 101 17.76 9.90 12.22
CA SER A 101 17.85 8.87 11.19
C SER A 101 19.29 8.58 10.78
N LEU A 102 20.08 9.61 10.54
CA LEU A 102 21.50 9.47 10.16
C LEU A 102 22.34 8.87 11.28
N LEU A 103 22.17 9.37 12.51
CA LEU A 103 22.91 8.87 13.68
C LEU A 103 22.60 7.39 13.96
N THR A 104 21.32 7.02 13.97
CA THR A 104 20.92 5.63 14.24
C THR A 104 21.34 4.68 13.13
N ALA A 105 21.32 5.12 11.87
CA ALA A 105 21.82 4.33 10.75
C ALA A 105 23.34 4.16 10.81
N ALA A 106 24.08 5.22 11.10
CA ALA A 106 25.55 5.19 11.23
C ALA A 106 26.00 4.29 12.38
N ASP A 107 25.37 4.41 13.56
CA ASP A 107 25.62 3.57 14.74
C ASP A 107 25.39 2.08 14.42
N TYR A 108 24.27 1.76 13.78
CA TYR A 108 23.97 0.38 13.40
C TYR A 108 24.98 -0.19 12.41
N LEU A 109 25.31 0.57 11.35
CA LEU A 109 26.25 0.13 10.32
C LEU A 109 27.68 -0.02 10.88
N ALA A 110 28.14 0.92 11.73
CA ALA A 110 29.43 0.82 12.39
C ALA A 110 29.51 -0.40 13.33
N THR A 111 28.45 -0.62 14.11
CA THR A 111 28.35 -1.80 15.00
C THR A 111 28.37 -3.09 14.19
N ALA A 112 27.60 -3.16 13.11
CA ALA A 112 27.55 -4.33 12.24
C ALA A 112 28.91 -4.62 11.59
N HIS A 113 29.58 -3.59 11.10
CA HIS A 113 30.94 -3.70 10.53
C HIS A 113 31.95 -4.26 11.57
N TYR A 114 31.97 -3.67 12.75
CA TYR A 114 32.86 -4.08 13.84
C TYR A 114 32.62 -5.50 14.32
N MET A 115 31.35 -5.85 14.57
CA MET A 115 30.98 -7.16 15.14
C MET A 115 31.21 -8.32 14.17
N ASN A 116 31.18 -8.06 12.86
CA ASN A 116 31.39 -9.10 11.83
C ASN A 116 32.79 -9.10 11.25
N ASN A 117 33.71 -8.22 11.74
CA ASN A 117 35.06 -8.10 11.26
C ASN A 117 35.18 -7.98 9.73
N TRP A 118 34.27 -7.18 9.13
CA TRP A 118 34.31 -6.95 7.68
C TRP A 118 35.53 -6.12 7.29
N ASP A 119 36.20 -6.49 6.20
CA ASP A 119 37.38 -5.78 5.70
C ASP A 119 37.00 -4.37 5.21
N ASP A 120 35.84 -4.28 4.52
CA ASP A 120 35.34 -3.02 3.98
C ASP A 120 33.97 -2.65 4.57
N MET A 121 33.76 -1.35 4.81
CA MET A 121 32.46 -0.82 5.15
C MET A 121 31.45 -0.98 3.97
N LEU A 122 30.19 -1.21 4.30
CA LEU A 122 29.12 -1.13 3.31
C LEU A 122 29.07 0.29 2.73
N SER A 123 29.39 0.42 1.46
CA SER A 123 29.44 1.70 0.72
C SER A 123 28.39 1.80 -0.38
N ASP A 124 27.81 0.67 -0.80
CA ASP A 124 26.69 0.66 -1.72
C ASP A 124 25.38 0.86 -0.94
N PHE A 125 24.73 1.98 -1.19
CA PHE A 125 23.47 2.36 -0.59
C PHE A 125 22.30 2.20 -1.55
N GLY A 126 22.47 1.49 -2.67
CA GLY A 126 21.48 1.27 -3.68
C GLY A 126 20.98 2.60 -4.28
N LEU A 127 21.88 3.45 -4.70
CA LEU A 127 21.52 4.70 -5.37
C LEU A 127 21.43 4.49 -6.88
N ILE A 128 20.59 5.28 -7.54
CA ILE A 128 20.53 5.30 -9.01
C ILE A 128 21.75 6.06 -9.52
N ASP A 129 22.72 5.34 -10.03
CA ASP A 129 23.88 5.92 -10.71
C ASP A 129 23.55 6.25 -12.18
N ALA A 130 24.54 6.77 -12.91
CA ALA A 130 24.37 7.15 -14.31
C ALA A 130 24.12 5.94 -15.24
N GLU A 131 24.71 4.79 -14.95
CA GLU A 131 24.57 3.58 -15.75
C GLU A 131 23.18 2.99 -15.59
N LEU A 132 22.72 2.81 -14.35
CA LEU A 132 21.37 2.32 -14.05
C LEU A 132 20.30 3.29 -14.55
N LYS A 133 20.50 4.60 -14.40
CA LYS A 133 19.63 5.63 -14.98
C LYS A 133 19.45 5.46 -16.48
N ASP A 134 20.55 5.32 -17.22
CA ASP A 134 20.54 5.10 -18.67
C ASP A 134 19.88 3.77 -19.02
N LYS A 135 20.14 2.69 -18.25
CA LYS A 135 19.51 1.38 -18.39
C LYS A 135 18.00 1.49 -18.26
N ILE A 136 17.50 2.13 -17.20
CA ILE A 136 16.06 2.32 -16.94
C ILE A 136 15.41 3.08 -18.09
N ILE A 137 15.97 4.21 -18.51
CA ILE A 137 15.43 5.04 -19.60
C ILE A 137 15.35 4.24 -20.90
N LYS A 138 16.45 3.58 -21.30
CA LYS A 138 16.51 2.79 -22.55
C LYS A 138 15.58 1.59 -22.51
N SER A 139 15.45 0.93 -21.35
CA SER A 139 14.54 -0.20 -21.17
C SER A 139 13.09 0.24 -21.33
N ILE A 140 12.67 1.34 -20.69
CA ILE A 140 11.30 1.86 -20.82
C ILE A 140 10.99 2.21 -22.28
N GLU A 141 11.94 2.84 -22.99
CA GLU A 141 11.73 3.24 -24.37
C GLU A 141 11.63 2.06 -25.34
N ASN A 142 12.39 0.98 -25.12
CA ASN A 142 12.62 -0.03 -26.13
C ASN A 142 12.14 -1.44 -25.78
N SER A 143 11.85 -1.76 -24.50
CA SER A 143 11.47 -3.12 -24.05
C SER A 143 10.15 -3.60 -24.64
N LYS A 144 9.21 -2.71 -24.83
CA LYS A 144 7.89 -2.99 -25.42
C LYS A 144 7.75 -2.20 -26.72
N ALA A 145 7.32 -2.87 -27.80
CA ALA A 145 7.05 -2.21 -29.08
C ALA A 145 6.11 -0.99 -28.93
N TYR A 146 5.13 -1.11 -28.07
CA TYR A 146 4.19 -0.05 -27.73
C TYR A 146 4.88 1.22 -27.20
N ASN A 147 5.84 1.11 -26.29
CA ASN A 147 6.56 2.28 -25.77
C ASN A 147 7.44 2.93 -26.85
N LYS A 148 8.07 2.13 -27.70
CA LYS A 148 8.83 2.65 -28.85
C LYS A 148 7.95 3.49 -29.76
N GLU A 149 6.74 3.03 -30.08
CA GLU A 149 5.76 3.78 -30.87
C GLU A 149 5.33 5.10 -30.20
N ILE A 150 5.20 5.13 -28.87
CA ILE A 150 4.91 6.36 -28.12
C ILE A 150 6.04 7.37 -28.31
N TYR A 151 7.28 6.95 -28.08
CA TYR A 151 8.43 7.85 -28.22
C TYR A 151 8.67 8.29 -29.67
N ASP A 152 8.40 7.43 -30.66
CA ASP A 152 8.43 7.81 -32.09
C ASP A 152 7.38 8.87 -32.39
N ALA A 153 6.16 8.73 -31.88
CA ALA A 153 5.09 9.70 -32.04
C ALA A 153 5.43 11.05 -31.42
N VAL A 154 5.99 11.02 -30.20
CA VAL A 154 6.46 12.25 -29.51
C VAL A 154 7.56 12.95 -30.30
N ARG A 155 8.53 12.19 -30.85
CA ARG A 155 9.61 12.74 -31.70
C ARG A 155 9.06 13.39 -32.98
N LYS A 156 8.06 12.75 -33.60
CA LYS A 156 7.39 13.24 -34.82
C LYS A 156 6.39 14.35 -34.54
N LYS A 157 6.11 14.66 -33.26
CA LYS A 157 5.05 15.58 -32.83
C LYS A 157 3.67 15.18 -33.38
N GLU A 158 3.39 13.88 -33.38
CA GLU A 158 2.14 13.31 -33.86
C GLU A 158 0.97 13.82 -32.98
N ILE A 159 -0.04 14.40 -33.60
CA ILE A 159 -1.23 14.88 -32.93
C ILE A 159 -2.32 13.84 -33.12
N LEU A 160 -2.66 13.14 -32.06
CA LEU A 160 -3.78 12.19 -32.01
C LEU A 160 -4.94 12.81 -31.24
N ASN A 161 -6.14 12.77 -31.82
CA ASN A 161 -7.34 13.29 -31.19
C ASN A 161 -8.19 12.13 -30.61
N PRO A 162 -8.33 11.97 -29.30
CA PRO A 162 -9.15 10.91 -28.70
C PRO A 162 -10.61 10.85 -29.20
N ASP A 163 -11.17 11.99 -29.62
CA ASP A 163 -12.55 12.09 -30.08
C ASP A 163 -12.82 11.37 -31.43
N GLU A 164 -11.78 11.03 -32.18
CA GLU A 164 -11.90 10.29 -33.44
C GLU A 164 -12.04 8.77 -33.21
N TYR A 165 -11.73 8.27 -32.01
CA TYR A 165 -11.67 6.84 -31.67
C TYR A 165 -12.82 6.43 -30.76
N LYS A 166 -14.09 6.69 -31.17
CA LYS A 166 -15.28 6.39 -30.34
C LYS A 166 -15.86 4.99 -30.55
N ALA A 167 -15.60 4.34 -31.67
CA ALA A 167 -16.05 2.96 -31.88
C ALA A 167 -15.36 2.01 -30.87
N GLN A 168 -16.17 1.16 -30.22
CA GLN A 168 -15.63 0.22 -29.24
C GLN A 168 -14.83 -0.88 -29.96
N SER A 169 -13.53 -0.92 -29.70
CA SER A 169 -12.64 -1.96 -30.19
C SER A 169 -11.31 -1.96 -29.42
N ASN A 170 -10.65 -3.11 -29.36
CA ASN A 170 -9.32 -3.21 -28.76
C ASN A 170 -8.30 -2.31 -29.49
N THR A 171 -8.42 -2.18 -30.81
CA THR A 171 -7.57 -1.29 -31.61
C THR A 171 -7.70 0.16 -31.15
N ASN A 172 -8.92 0.67 -31.05
CA ASN A 172 -9.17 2.05 -30.60
C ASN A 172 -8.76 2.26 -29.14
N LEU A 173 -8.97 1.27 -28.27
CA LEU A 173 -8.48 1.32 -26.89
C LEU A 173 -6.96 1.50 -26.85
N ASN A 174 -6.21 0.78 -27.69
CA ASN A 174 -4.75 0.90 -27.73
C ASN A 174 -4.30 2.26 -28.31
N VAL A 175 -5.02 2.83 -29.28
CA VAL A 175 -4.77 4.20 -29.74
C VAL A 175 -5.04 5.21 -28.63
N LEU A 176 -6.13 5.08 -27.88
CA LEU A 176 -6.43 5.96 -26.74
C LEU A 176 -5.37 5.86 -25.63
N ARG A 177 -4.87 4.66 -25.34
CA ARG A 177 -3.72 4.46 -24.44
C ARG A 177 -2.47 5.19 -24.95
N LYS A 178 -2.23 5.16 -26.27
CA LYS A 178 -1.12 5.89 -26.92
C LYS A 178 -1.31 7.40 -26.79
N CYS A 179 -2.53 7.92 -27.01
CA CYS A 179 -2.85 9.35 -26.79
C CYS A 179 -2.53 9.79 -25.36
N LEU A 180 -3.02 9.03 -24.37
CA LEU A 180 -2.75 9.27 -22.95
C LEU A 180 -1.25 9.28 -22.64
N ALA A 181 -0.52 8.31 -23.16
CA ALA A 181 0.91 8.17 -22.94
C ALA A 181 1.71 9.34 -23.53
N ILE A 182 1.38 9.77 -24.75
CA ILE A 182 2.00 10.95 -25.40
C ILE A 182 1.76 12.20 -24.54
N GLU A 183 0.52 12.45 -24.11
CA GLU A 183 0.15 13.59 -23.28
C GLU A 183 0.94 13.61 -21.96
N ILE A 184 1.05 12.47 -21.30
CA ILE A 184 1.81 12.31 -20.06
C ILE A 184 3.30 12.58 -20.25
N VAL A 185 3.91 12.01 -21.29
CA VAL A 185 5.34 12.25 -21.60
C VAL A 185 5.59 13.73 -21.84
N GLU A 186 4.77 14.39 -22.68
CA GLU A 186 4.93 15.83 -22.96
C GLU A 186 4.72 16.71 -21.74
N ASN A 187 3.68 16.45 -20.94
CA ASN A 187 3.40 17.24 -19.74
C ASN A 187 4.45 17.02 -18.65
N THR A 188 4.99 15.82 -18.52
CA THR A 188 6.11 15.54 -17.59
C THR A 188 7.36 16.32 -18.01
N ARG A 189 7.71 16.33 -19.31
CA ARG A 189 8.85 17.13 -19.82
C ARG A 189 8.72 18.61 -19.53
N LYS A 190 7.53 19.15 -19.71
CA LYS A 190 7.25 20.60 -19.47
C LYS A 190 7.32 20.99 -18.02
N ASN A 191 7.15 20.06 -17.09
CA ASN A 191 7.04 20.31 -15.66
C ASN A 191 8.05 19.48 -14.83
N CYS A 192 9.18 19.10 -15.39
CA CYS A 192 10.18 18.27 -14.71
C CYS A 192 10.81 18.94 -13.46
N ASP A 193 10.71 20.28 -13.37
CA ASP A 193 11.13 21.08 -12.21
C ASP A 193 10.16 20.97 -11.01
N LYS A 194 8.91 20.56 -11.24
CA LYS A 194 7.90 20.40 -10.19
C LYS A 194 8.09 19.10 -9.41
N ASN A 195 7.51 19.08 -8.20
CA ASN A 195 7.64 17.94 -7.28
C ASN A 195 6.32 17.20 -7.04
N LEU A 196 5.16 17.73 -7.45
CA LEU A 196 3.86 17.14 -7.17
C LEU A 196 3.08 16.92 -8.47
N PHE A 197 2.66 15.67 -8.73
CA PHE A 197 2.01 15.29 -9.98
C PHE A 197 0.77 14.42 -9.75
N TYR A 198 -0.25 14.60 -10.60
CA TYR A 198 -1.41 13.72 -10.70
C TYR A 198 -1.46 12.97 -12.02
N ILE A 199 -1.69 11.67 -11.95
CA ILE A 199 -2.12 10.84 -13.08
C ILE A 199 -3.53 10.34 -12.80
N GLU A 200 -4.52 10.94 -13.44
CA GLU A 200 -5.89 10.49 -13.39
C GLU A 200 -6.27 9.88 -14.73
N ALA A 201 -6.44 8.56 -14.75
CA ALA A 201 -6.67 7.82 -15.98
C ALA A 201 -7.62 6.63 -15.72
N PRO A 202 -8.54 6.33 -16.67
CA PRO A 202 -9.54 5.29 -16.49
C PRO A 202 -8.95 3.93 -16.14
N THR A 203 -9.75 3.06 -15.51
CA THR A 203 -9.38 1.64 -15.35
C THR A 203 -9.11 1.03 -16.71
N GLY A 204 -8.02 0.24 -16.83
CA GLY A 204 -7.60 -0.34 -18.12
C GLY A 204 -6.80 0.57 -19.03
N SER A 205 -6.49 1.81 -18.64
CA SER A 205 -5.63 2.73 -19.41
C SER A 205 -4.14 2.38 -19.40
N GLY A 206 -3.71 1.43 -18.58
CA GLY A 206 -2.30 1.06 -18.43
C GLY A 206 -1.51 1.95 -17.47
N LYS A 207 -2.12 2.37 -16.34
CA LYS A 207 -1.50 3.26 -15.33
C LYS A 207 -0.08 2.87 -14.94
N THR A 208 0.22 1.58 -14.77
CA THR A 208 1.58 1.10 -14.46
C THR A 208 2.58 1.50 -15.54
N ASN A 209 2.23 1.34 -16.83
CA ASN A 209 3.10 1.79 -17.91
C ASN A 209 3.22 3.33 -17.97
N LEU A 210 2.12 4.05 -17.69
CA LEU A 210 2.15 5.51 -17.63
C LEU A 210 3.09 6.00 -16.53
N SER A 211 3.12 5.37 -15.36
CA SER A 211 4.07 5.71 -14.30
C SER A 211 5.52 5.45 -14.71
N MET A 212 5.81 4.37 -15.43
CA MET A 212 7.15 4.11 -15.97
C MET A 212 7.59 5.20 -16.95
N LEU A 213 6.69 5.68 -17.82
CA LEU A 213 6.99 6.78 -18.75
C LEU A 213 7.33 8.08 -17.99
N VAL A 214 6.61 8.37 -16.88
CA VAL A 214 6.93 9.51 -16.01
C VAL A 214 8.31 9.35 -15.38
N ILE A 215 8.64 8.15 -14.89
CA ILE A 215 9.99 7.83 -14.35
C ILE A 215 11.07 8.13 -15.41
N ALA A 216 10.92 7.62 -16.64
CA ALA A 216 11.88 7.84 -17.71
C ALA A 216 12.09 9.33 -17.99
N GLU A 217 11.01 10.11 -18.03
CA GLU A 217 11.09 11.54 -18.32
C GLU A 217 11.70 12.35 -17.16
N LEU A 218 11.36 12.04 -15.92
CA LEU A 218 11.95 12.69 -14.75
C LEU A 218 13.43 12.35 -14.61
N LEU A 219 13.83 11.10 -14.80
CA LEU A 219 15.23 10.70 -14.82
C LEU A 219 16.01 11.36 -15.97
N ARG A 220 15.46 11.40 -17.19
CA ARG A 220 16.10 12.03 -18.35
C ARG A 220 16.39 13.50 -18.12
N ASN A 221 15.49 14.21 -17.47
CA ASN A 221 15.60 15.65 -17.21
C ASN A 221 16.36 15.97 -15.93
N ASP A 222 16.74 14.97 -15.13
CA ASP A 222 17.59 15.13 -13.94
C ASP A 222 19.05 15.24 -14.32
N LYS A 223 19.45 16.39 -14.85
CA LYS A 223 20.82 16.65 -15.35
C LYS A 223 21.90 16.59 -14.27
N LEU A 224 21.53 16.78 -13.02
CA LEU A 224 22.45 16.80 -11.88
C LEU A 224 22.52 15.46 -11.13
N ASN A 225 21.86 14.42 -11.64
CA ASN A 225 21.74 13.11 -11.00
C ASN A 225 21.32 13.20 -9.51
N LYS A 226 20.34 14.07 -9.24
CA LYS A 226 19.82 14.29 -7.87
C LYS A 226 18.85 13.20 -7.44
N LEU A 227 18.10 12.61 -8.39
CA LEU A 227 17.16 11.54 -8.07
C LEU A 227 17.92 10.27 -7.70
N SER A 228 17.84 9.93 -6.41
CA SER A 228 18.64 8.87 -5.82
C SER A 228 17.94 7.50 -5.81
N LYS A 229 16.61 7.48 -5.66
CA LYS A 229 15.81 6.27 -5.48
C LYS A 229 14.41 6.42 -6.04
N ILE A 230 13.76 5.29 -6.33
CA ILE A 230 12.36 5.23 -6.76
C ILE A 230 11.59 4.36 -5.77
N PHE A 231 10.47 4.89 -5.25
CA PHE A 231 9.55 4.18 -4.38
C PHE A 231 8.20 4.04 -5.05
N TYR A 232 7.69 2.82 -5.09
CA TYR A 232 6.30 2.54 -5.39
C TYR A 232 5.53 2.23 -4.11
N VAL A 233 4.41 2.88 -3.89
CA VAL A 233 3.61 2.79 -2.67
C VAL A 233 2.21 2.33 -3.00
N PHE A 234 1.80 1.20 -2.40
CA PHE A 234 0.53 0.54 -2.70
C PHE A 234 -0.30 0.26 -1.44
N PRO A 235 -1.63 0.28 -1.55
CA PRO A 235 -2.50 -0.10 -0.43
C PRO A 235 -2.56 -1.62 -0.19
N PHE A 236 -2.26 -2.43 -1.20
CA PHE A 236 -2.42 -3.89 -1.15
C PHE A 236 -1.16 -4.62 -1.60
N THR A 237 -0.79 -5.69 -0.88
CA THR A 237 0.40 -6.50 -1.21
C THR A 237 0.30 -7.21 -2.57
N THR A 238 -0.91 -7.54 -3.01
CA THR A 238 -1.14 -8.14 -4.34
C THR A 238 -0.73 -7.21 -5.49
N LEU A 239 -0.97 -5.89 -5.34
CA LEU A 239 -0.49 -4.88 -6.30
C LEU A 239 1.03 -4.79 -6.31
N ILE A 240 1.68 -4.94 -5.16
CA ILE A 240 3.14 -4.92 -5.04
C ILE A 240 3.75 -6.03 -5.91
N THR A 241 3.36 -7.28 -5.68
CA THR A 241 3.90 -8.44 -6.42
C THR A 241 3.62 -8.35 -7.93
N GLN A 242 2.42 -7.90 -8.31
CA GLN A 242 2.08 -7.73 -9.73
C GLN A 242 2.93 -6.64 -10.41
N THR A 243 3.11 -5.50 -9.73
CA THR A 243 3.89 -4.39 -10.26
C THR A 243 5.39 -4.73 -10.28
N TYR A 244 5.88 -5.43 -9.26
CA TYR A 244 7.26 -5.92 -9.21
C TYR A 244 7.61 -6.75 -10.45
N ALA A 245 6.81 -7.77 -10.77
CA ALA A 245 7.01 -8.59 -11.96
C ALA A 245 7.02 -7.76 -13.26
N SER A 246 6.10 -6.80 -13.37
CA SER A 246 6.03 -5.90 -14.53
C SER A 246 7.25 -4.97 -14.65
N LEU A 247 7.76 -4.45 -13.53
CA LEU A 247 8.95 -3.60 -13.49
C LEU A 247 10.21 -4.40 -13.85
N VAL A 248 10.40 -5.57 -13.24
CA VAL A 248 11.54 -6.46 -13.53
C VAL A 248 11.60 -6.77 -15.03
N GLU A 249 10.46 -7.20 -15.61
CA GLU A 249 10.38 -7.52 -17.04
C GLU A 249 10.65 -6.31 -17.93
N THR A 250 9.98 -5.17 -17.64
CA THR A 250 10.04 -3.99 -18.51
C THR A 250 11.37 -3.25 -18.42
N LEU A 251 11.94 -3.15 -17.20
CA LEU A 251 13.17 -2.41 -16.93
C LEU A 251 14.43 -3.29 -17.00
N ASN A 252 14.25 -4.61 -17.19
CA ASN A 252 15.34 -5.59 -17.20
C ASN A 252 16.21 -5.49 -15.92
N LEU A 253 15.55 -5.47 -14.76
CA LEU A 253 16.21 -5.28 -13.47
C LEU A 253 16.74 -6.59 -12.88
N ASN A 254 17.86 -6.48 -12.19
CA ASN A 254 18.42 -7.55 -11.37
C ASN A 254 17.85 -7.52 -9.95
N GLU A 255 18.04 -8.61 -9.19
CA GLU A 255 17.62 -8.73 -7.78
C GLU A 255 18.20 -7.63 -6.87
N ASN A 256 19.36 -7.07 -7.23
CA ASN A 256 20.03 -5.99 -6.47
C ASN A 256 19.51 -4.59 -6.82
N GLU A 257 18.72 -4.45 -7.89
CA GLU A 257 18.21 -3.16 -8.36
C GLU A 257 16.78 -2.88 -7.91
N ILE A 258 16.07 -3.91 -7.46
CA ILE A 258 14.66 -3.80 -7.06
C ILE A 258 14.32 -4.75 -5.91
N VAL A 259 13.49 -4.29 -4.97
CA VAL A 259 13.02 -5.10 -3.85
C VAL A 259 11.56 -4.85 -3.52
N GLU A 260 10.86 -5.94 -3.16
CA GLU A 260 9.56 -5.87 -2.47
C GLU A 260 9.79 -5.82 -0.95
N ALA A 261 9.31 -4.77 -0.30
CA ALA A 261 9.49 -4.61 1.14
C ALA A 261 8.15 -4.56 1.87
N HIS A 262 7.50 -5.71 2.01
CA HIS A 262 6.24 -5.89 2.73
C HIS A 262 6.30 -7.14 3.65
N SER A 263 5.29 -7.30 4.49
CA SER A 263 5.26 -8.34 5.53
C SER A 263 5.28 -9.79 5.01
N LYS A 264 4.86 -10.02 3.76
CA LYS A 264 4.83 -11.35 3.12
C LYS A 264 6.00 -11.60 2.18
N ALA A 265 6.89 -10.61 1.97
CA ALA A 265 8.03 -10.77 1.09
C ALA A 265 9.08 -11.68 1.75
N SER A 266 9.60 -12.64 0.99
CA SER A 266 10.76 -13.40 1.41
C SER A 266 12.02 -12.55 1.29
N PHE A 267 12.95 -12.77 2.20
CA PHE A 267 14.28 -12.19 2.10
C PHE A 267 15.06 -12.90 0.99
N GLN A 268 15.41 -12.15 -0.06
CA GLN A 268 16.23 -12.66 -1.16
C GLN A 268 17.72 -12.46 -0.82
N THR A 269 18.52 -13.49 -1.12
CA THR A 269 19.98 -13.49 -0.93
C THR A 269 20.62 -13.40 -2.31
N GLY A 270 21.31 -12.32 -2.63
CA GLY A 270 21.89 -12.22 -3.98
C GLY A 270 23.02 -11.22 -4.17
N HIS A 271 23.11 -10.19 -3.32
CA HIS A 271 24.10 -9.12 -3.52
C HIS A 271 25.49 -9.52 -3.01
N TYR A 272 25.55 -10.20 -1.86
CA TYR A 272 26.79 -10.64 -1.22
C TYR A 272 26.75 -12.15 -0.94
N GLU A 273 27.92 -12.78 -0.85
CA GLU A 273 28.05 -14.13 -0.33
C GLU A 273 27.68 -14.20 1.17
N ASP A 274 27.81 -13.07 1.88
CA ASP A 274 27.46 -12.92 3.29
C ASP A 274 25.98 -12.58 3.48
N ASP A 275 25.22 -13.50 4.04
CA ASP A 275 23.80 -13.33 4.37
C ASP A 275 23.52 -12.12 5.29
N TYR A 276 24.49 -11.75 6.12
CA TYR A 276 24.34 -10.60 7.04
C TYR A 276 24.39 -9.27 6.28
N LYS A 277 25.29 -9.13 5.31
CA LYS A 277 25.33 -7.95 4.44
C LYS A 277 24.05 -7.81 3.64
N ASN A 278 23.55 -8.90 3.07
CA ASN A 278 22.27 -8.94 2.37
C ASN A 278 21.09 -8.56 3.28
N TYR A 279 21.13 -9.01 4.55
CA TYR A 279 20.10 -8.63 5.53
C TYR A 279 20.13 -7.13 5.84
N ILE A 280 21.33 -6.53 5.98
CA ILE A 280 21.49 -5.09 6.18
C ILE A 280 20.93 -4.33 4.98
N ASP A 281 21.25 -4.72 3.76
CA ASP A 281 20.72 -4.07 2.57
C ASP A 281 19.20 -4.09 2.54
N TYR A 282 18.60 -5.20 2.94
CA TYR A 282 17.16 -5.32 3.01
C TYR A 282 16.51 -4.42 4.07
N ILE A 283 17.05 -4.39 5.30
CA ILE A 283 16.47 -3.58 6.39
C ILE A 283 16.69 -2.09 6.20
N PHE A 284 17.83 -1.69 5.58
CA PHE A 284 18.15 -0.30 5.27
C PHE A 284 17.63 0.17 3.91
N LEU A 285 16.92 -0.67 3.18
CA LEU A 285 16.40 -0.34 1.84
C LEU A 285 17.51 0.16 0.90
N ASN A 286 18.64 -0.56 0.87
CA ASN A 286 19.78 -0.24 0.00
C ASN A 286 19.55 -0.76 -1.44
N TYR A 287 18.39 -0.41 -2.02
CA TYR A 287 18.02 -0.74 -3.39
C TYR A 287 17.61 0.53 -4.13
N PRO A 288 17.90 0.63 -5.44
CA PRO A 288 17.49 1.77 -6.26
C PRO A 288 15.98 1.89 -6.40
N ILE A 289 15.28 0.77 -6.53
CA ILE A 289 13.83 0.72 -6.73
C ILE A 289 13.19 -0.14 -5.63
N MET A 290 12.19 0.40 -4.95
CA MET A 290 11.55 -0.27 -3.84
C MET A 290 10.04 -0.19 -3.94
N LEU A 291 9.37 -1.33 -3.67
CA LEU A 291 7.93 -1.41 -3.59
C LEU A 291 7.52 -1.60 -2.14
N LEU A 292 6.76 -0.65 -1.60
CA LEU A 292 6.35 -0.59 -0.20
C LEU A 292 4.83 -0.63 -0.07
N SER A 293 4.36 -1.15 1.07
CA SER A 293 2.98 -0.86 1.46
C SER A 293 2.84 0.60 1.91
N HIS A 294 1.65 1.19 1.72
CA HIS A 294 1.36 2.55 2.16
C HIS A 294 1.62 2.75 3.66
N ILE A 295 1.30 1.75 4.48
CA ILE A 295 1.56 1.78 5.93
C ILE A 295 3.05 2.00 6.17
N ARG A 296 3.89 1.11 5.62
CA ARG A 296 5.34 1.20 5.85
C ARG A 296 5.94 2.52 5.35
N PHE A 297 5.48 3.00 4.19
CA PHE A 297 5.98 4.26 3.65
C PHE A 297 5.64 5.45 4.55
N PHE A 298 4.37 5.60 4.95
CA PHE A 298 3.97 6.71 5.82
C PHE A 298 4.49 6.56 7.24
N ASP A 299 4.69 5.33 7.73
CA ASP A 299 5.33 5.10 9.02
C ASP A 299 6.79 5.58 9.02
N ILE A 300 7.56 5.42 7.94
CA ILE A 300 8.90 6.01 7.84
C ILE A 300 8.83 7.55 7.98
N LEU A 301 7.83 8.19 7.37
CA LEU A 301 7.70 9.65 7.41
C LEU A 301 7.31 10.18 8.79
N LYS A 302 6.41 9.48 9.50
CA LYS A 302 5.76 9.98 10.72
C LYS A 302 6.28 9.37 12.03
N SER A 303 6.67 8.08 12.01
CA SER A 303 6.91 7.31 13.23
C SER A 303 8.07 7.88 14.06
N ASN A 304 7.92 7.74 15.37
CA ASN A 304 8.97 8.01 16.33
C ASN A 304 9.83 6.77 16.65
N SER A 305 9.45 5.58 16.13
CA SER A 305 10.20 4.34 16.33
C SER A 305 11.58 4.36 15.68
N LYS A 306 12.61 3.89 16.38
CA LYS A 306 13.97 3.76 15.88
C LYS A 306 14.03 2.93 14.59
N ASP A 307 13.33 1.79 14.56
CA ASP A 307 13.34 0.81 13.47
C ASP A 307 12.75 1.33 12.15
N LEU A 308 11.98 2.42 12.19
CA LEU A 308 11.42 3.06 11.01
C LEU A 308 12.16 4.37 10.70
N ASN A 309 12.56 5.10 11.75
CA ASN A 309 13.14 6.41 11.58
C ASN A 309 14.54 6.37 10.93
N TYR A 310 15.33 5.31 11.16
CA TYR A 310 16.63 5.16 10.52
C TYR A 310 16.57 5.07 8.98
N LEU A 311 15.37 4.88 8.41
CA LEU A 311 15.14 4.85 6.96
C LEU A 311 14.85 6.23 6.36
N LEU A 312 14.52 7.24 7.18
CA LEU A 312 14.00 8.51 6.67
C LEU A 312 14.99 9.21 5.71
N HIS A 313 16.29 9.19 6.00
CA HIS A 313 17.32 9.81 5.14
C HIS A 313 17.39 9.19 3.75
N ARG A 314 16.94 7.91 3.57
CA ARG A 314 16.90 7.23 2.28
C ARG A 314 15.82 7.78 1.34
N LEU A 315 14.85 8.50 1.88
CA LEU A 315 13.76 9.09 1.10
C LEU A 315 14.12 10.43 0.46
N SER A 316 15.20 11.08 0.91
CA SER A 316 15.64 12.36 0.33
C SER A 316 16.01 12.20 -1.14
N ASN A 317 15.64 13.19 -1.96
CA ASN A 317 15.86 13.18 -3.42
C ASN A 317 15.28 11.96 -4.14
N SER A 318 14.16 11.42 -3.67
CA SER A 318 13.51 10.25 -4.28
C SER A 318 12.32 10.63 -5.14
N LEU A 319 11.97 9.70 -6.03
CA LEU A 319 10.71 9.71 -6.78
C LEU A 319 9.77 8.69 -6.17
N VAL A 320 8.59 9.12 -5.74
CA VAL A 320 7.58 8.31 -5.07
C VAL A 320 6.32 8.24 -5.93
N ILE A 321 5.94 7.03 -6.31
CA ILE A 321 4.71 6.74 -7.03
C ILE A 321 3.69 6.18 -6.04
N ILE A 322 2.61 6.91 -5.77
CA ILE A 322 1.52 6.46 -4.89
C ILE A 322 0.34 6.03 -5.76
N ASP A 323 0.01 4.74 -5.74
CA ASP A 323 -1.11 4.19 -6.49
C ASP A 323 -2.34 4.01 -5.59
N GLU A 324 -3.52 4.14 -6.20
CA GLU A 324 -4.84 3.92 -5.58
C GLU A 324 -5.03 4.71 -4.27
N ILE A 325 -4.72 6.02 -4.27
CA ILE A 325 -4.81 6.91 -3.09
C ILE A 325 -6.23 6.95 -2.48
N GLN A 326 -7.28 6.73 -3.27
CA GLN A 326 -8.66 6.70 -2.79
C GLN A 326 -8.95 5.52 -1.86
N SER A 327 -8.11 4.48 -1.85
CA SER A 327 -8.26 3.37 -0.90
C SER A 327 -7.99 3.77 0.56
N TYR A 328 -7.35 4.93 0.77
CA TYR A 328 -7.10 5.43 2.11
C TYR A 328 -8.37 6.07 2.70
N PRO A 329 -8.59 5.94 4.03
CA PRO A 329 -9.74 6.57 4.65
C PRO A 329 -9.74 8.09 4.45
N PRO A 330 -10.87 8.69 4.01
CA PRO A 330 -10.93 10.13 3.75
C PRO A 330 -10.52 11.04 4.92
N ASN A 331 -10.72 10.59 6.15
CA ASN A 331 -10.32 11.32 7.36
C ASN A 331 -8.80 11.39 7.58
N THR A 332 -8.01 10.72 6.74
CA THR A 332 -6.53 10.79 6.77
C THR A 332 -5.95 11.62 5.62
N TRP A 333 -6.75 11.99 4.63
CA TRP A 333 -6.24 12.63 3.40
C TRP A 333 -5.57 13.99 3.64
N ASP A 334 -6.08 14.79 4.57
CA ASP A 334 -5.51 16.08 4.94
C ASP A 334 -4.11 15.93 5.57
N LYS A 335 -3.96 14.97 6.48
CA LYS A 335 -2.70 14.66 7.16
C LYS A 335 -1.67 14.07 6.19
N ILE A 336 -2.11 13.15 5.32
CA ILE A 336 -1.28 12.57 4.25
C ILE A 336 -0.79 13.67 3.30
N THR A 337 -1.69 14.56 2.87
CA THR A 337 -1.33 15.67 1.99
C THR A 337 -0.33 16.62 2.65
N TYR A 338 -0.50 16.90 3.94
CA TYR A 338 0.44 17.72 4.70
C TYR A 338 1.86 17.13 4.67
N PHE A 339 2.00 15.81 4.89
CA PHE A 339 3.31 15.15 4.81
C PHE A 339 3.87 15.16 3.38
N ILE A 340 3.05 14.80 2.38
CA ILE A 340 3.48 14.79 0.97
C ILE A 340 4.04 16.15 0.54
N VAL A 341 3.30 17.23 0.80
CA VAL A 341 3.70 18.59 0.38
C VAL A 341 4.97 19.04 1.10
N ASN A 342 5.06 18.81 2.41
CA ASN A 342 6.22 19.25 3.18
C ASN A 342 7.49 18.42 2.85
N TYR A 343 7.38 17.09 2.74
CA TYR A 343 8.52 16.28 2.33
C TYR A 343 8.93 16.54 0.86
N ALA A 344 7.98 16.86 -0.02
CA ALA A 344 8.31 17.31 -1.37
C ALA A 344 9.16 18.59 -1.36
N LYS A 345 8.81 19.53 -0.49
CA LYS A 345 9.51 20.82 -0.36
C LYS A 345 10.88 20.67 0.30
N TYR A 346 10.95 20.00 1.45
CA TYR A 346 12.15 20.05 2.30
C TYR A 346 13.12 18.89 2.06
N PHE A 347 12.65 17.76 1.53
CA PHE A 347 13.50 16.59 1.20
C PHE A 347 13.71 16.43 -0.31
N ASN A 348 13.24 17.41 -1.11
CA ASN A 348 13.31 17.37 -2.58
C ASN A 348 12.74 16.06 -3.16
N MET A 349 11.67 15.55 -2.54
CA MET A 349 10.98 14.35 -3.03
C MET A 349 10.00 14.72 -4.13
N LYS A 350 9.92 13.89 -5.17
CA LYS A 350 8.90 14.03 -6.21
C LYS A 350 7.81 12.99 -5.99
N PHE A 351 6.55 13.45 -5.95
CA PHE A 351 5.39 12.57 -5.77
C PHE A 351 4.54 12.53 -7.03
N VAL A 352 4.23 11.32 -7.47
CA VAL A 352 3.26 11.05 -8.53
C VAL A 352 2.11 10.28 -7.91
N VAL A 353 0.97 10.92 -7.75
CA VAL A 353 -0.23 10.29 -7.18
C VAL A 353 -1.14 9.88 -8.32
N MET A 354 -1.47 8.59 -8.38
CA MET A 354 -2.26 8.04 -9.48
C MET A 354 -3.47 7.24 -9.03
N SER A 355 -4.55 7.33 -9.79
CA SER A 355 -5.77 6.56 -9.59
C SER A 355 -6.71 6.67 -10.80
N ALA A 356 -7.71 5.79 -10.86
CA ALA A 356 -8.86 5.92 -11.75
C ALA A 356 -9.95 6.83 -11.16
N THR A 357 -10.10 6.82 -9.84
CA THR A 357 -11.05 7.65 -9.10
C THR A 357 -10.25 8.54 -8.16
N LEU A 358 -9.60 9.57 -8.71
CA LEU A 358 -8.59 10.36 -7.99
C LEU A 358 -9.21 11.49 -7.15
N PRO A 359 -9.18 11.42 -5.81
CA PRO A 359 -9.47 12.59 -5.00
C PRO A 359 -8.37 13.63 -5.16
N LYS A 360 -8.76 14.89 -5.37
CA LYS A 360 -7.83 16.03 -5.47
C LYS A 360 -7.37 16.45 -4.08
N ILE A 361 -6.58 15.61 -3.44
CA ILE A 361 -6.17 15.81 -2.04
C ILE A 361 -5.42 17.13 -1.82
N GLY A 362 -4.72 17.64 -2.84
CA GLY A 362 -4.08 18.97 -2.80
C GLY A 362 -5.05 20.09 -2.44
N ASP A 363 -6.28 20.03 -2.91
CA ASP A 363 -7.29 21.07 -2.66
C ASP A 363 -7.65 21.18 -1.16
N ILE A 364 -7.35 20.17 -0.34
CA ILE A 364 -7.65 20.17 1.10
C ILE A 364 -6.87 21.26 1.83
N LEU A 365 -5.63 21.52 1.43
CA LEU A 365 -4.70 22.43 2.11
C LEU A 365 -4.77 23.89 1.63
N ASP A 366 -5.48 24.19 0.55
CA ASP A 366 -5.53 25.53 -0.07
C ASP A 366 -5.83 26.68 0.91
N ASN A 367 -6.59 26.40 1.97
CA ASN A 367 -6.97 27.38 2.98
C ASN A 367 -5.91 27.59 4.09
N LYS A 368 -4.79 26.84 4.06
CA LYS A 368 -3.75 26.87 5.11
C LYS A 368 -2.47 27.59 4.66
N GLY A 369 -2.47 28.26 3.50
CA GLY A 369 -1.29 28.96 2.96
C GLY A 369 -0.19 28.01 2.47
N LEU A 370 -0.43 26.70 2.44
CA LEU A 370 0.47 25.72 1.88
C LEU A 370 0.19 25.59 0.38
N ALA A 371 1.15 25.99 -0.44
CA ALA A 371 1.04 25.86 -1.90
C ALA A 371 1.06 24.36 -2.27
N THR A 372 -0.03 23.89 -2.85
CA THR A 372 -0.23 22.51 -3.28
C THR A 372 -0.33 22.44 -4.80
N ASP A 373 0.71 22.91 -5.48
CA ASP A 373 0.74 22.99 -6.95
C ASP A 373 0.94 21.60 -7.58
N PHE A 374 -0.07 20.74 -7.47
CA PHE A 374 -0.05 19.48 -8.22
C PHE A 374 -0.24 19.73 -9.71
N VAL A 375 0.68 19.20 -10.50
CA VAL A 375 0.61 19.22 -11.96
C VAL A 375 -0.27 18.08 -12.45
N TYR A 376 -1.33 18.38 -13.17
CA TYR A 376 -2.16 17.38 -13.86
C TYR A 376 -1.44 16.94 -15.14
N LEU A 377 -0.97 15.67 -15.17
CA LEU A 377 -0.30 15.14 -16.35
C LEU A 377 -1.29 14.77 -17.46
N VAL A 378 -2.55 14.53 -17.11
CA VAL A 378 -3.68 14.45 -18.05
C VAL A 378 -4.55 15.70 -17.85
N LYS A 379 -4.52 16.63 -18.81
CA LYS A 379 -5.18 17.94 -18.66
C LYS A 379 -6.69 17.86 -18.81
N ASP A 380 -7.16 17.14 -19.82
CA ASP A 380 -8.58 16.94 -20.10
C ASP A 380 -8.92 15.45 -20.00
N LYS A 381 -9.05 14.99 -18.76
CA LYS A 381 -9.39 13.60 -18.47
C LYS A 381 -10.73 13.17 -19.06
N ASN A 382 -11.69 14.09 -19.23
CA ASN A 382 -13.03 13.77 -19.70
C ASN A 382 -13.02 13.19 -21.13
N LYS A 383 -12.06 13.56 -21.96
CA LYS A 383 -11.88 12.97 -23.29
C LYS A 383 -11.64 11.46 -23.22
N TYR A 384 -11.05 10.98 -22.14
CA TYR A 384 -10.80 9.55 -21.93
C TYR A 384 -11.91 8.90 -21.11
N PHE A 385 -12.31 9.48 -19.99
CA PHE A 385 -13.33 8.90 -19.12
C PHE A 385 -14.70 8.77 -19.79
N GLN A 386 -15.07 9.73 -20.65
CA GLN A 386 -16.32 9.72 -21.41
C GLN A 386 -16.21 8.99 -22.76
N ASN A 387 -15.03 8.51 -23.13
CA ASN A 387 -14.89 7.76 -24.38
C ASN A 387 -15.52 6.37 -24.21
N PRO A 388 -16.37 5.92 -25.18
CA PRO A 388 -17.05 4.64 -25.11
C PRO A 388 -16.15 3.42 -24.86
N ASN A 389 -14.88 3.47 -25.26
CA ASN A 389 -13.91 2.42 -25.00
C ASN A 389 -13.53 2.30 -23.51
N PHE A 390 -13.83 3.29 -22.69
CA PHE A 390 -13.62 3.26 -21.24
C PHE A 390 -14.92 3.24 -20.47
N CYS A 391 -15.91 4.12 -20.76
CA CYS A 391 -17.13 4.22 -19.97
C CYS A 391 -18.17 3.14 -20.31
N ASN A 392 -18.28 2.73 -21.57
CA ASN A 392 -19.33 1.83 -22.03
C ASN A 392 -18.89 0.37 -22.21
N ARG A 393 -17.67 0.01 -21.76
CA ARG A 393 -17.18 -1.38 -21.86
C ARG A 393 -18.02 -2.35 -21.03
N VAL A 394 -18.65 -1.86 -19.96
CA VAL A 394 -19.55 -2.58 -19.07
C VAL A 394 -20.80 -1.73 -18.86
N LYS A 395 -21.97 -2.31 -19.04
CA LYS A 395 -23.24 -1.64 -18.73
C LYS A 395 -23.64 -1.96 -17.31
N PHE A 396 -23.96 -0.93 -16.53
CA PHE A 396 -24.55 -1.11 -15.21
C PHE A 396 -26.03 -1.46 -15.34
N ASP A 397 -26.48 -2.39 -14.51
CA ASP A 397 -27.87 -2.81 -14.41
C ASP A 397 -28.29 -2.68 -12.94
N TYR A 398 -29.34 -1.90 -12.70
CA TYR A 398 -29.78 -1.52 -11.36
C TYR A 398 -31.12 -2.13 -10.96
N ASP A 399 -31.68 -3.04 -11.77
CA ASP A 399 -33.00 -3.61 -11.53
C ASP A 399 -33.07 -4.31 -10.16
N LEU A 400 -31.99 -4.96 -9.75
CA LEU A 400 -31.90 -5.65 -8.46
C LEU A 400 -31.82 -4.70 -7.25
N LEU A 401 -31.56 -3.41 -7.45
CA LEU A 401 -31.64 -2.40 -6.38
C LEU A 401 -33.08 -2.08 -5.94
N SER A 402 -34.08 -2.46 -6.73
CA SER A 402 -35.49 -2.32 -6.35
C SER A 402 -35.86 -3.19 -5.13
N LEU A 403 -35.06 -4.25 -4.89
CA LEU A 403 -35.19 -5.09 -3.71
C LEU A 403 -34.51 -4.42 -2.52
N SER A 404 -35.22 -4.30 -1.40
CA SER A 404 -34.61 -3.80 -0.15
C SER A 404 -33.62 -4.81 0.42
N VAL A 405 -32.69 -4.33 1.25
CA VAL A 405 -31.82 -5.21 2.03
C VAL A 405 -32.69 -6.17 2.84
N PRO A 406 -32.53 -7.50 2.71
CA PRO A 406 -33.39 -8.47 3.37
C PRO A 406 -33.22 -8.43 4.89
N TYR A 407 -34.30 -8.62 5.63
CA TYR A 407 -34.23 -8.93 7.04
C TYR A 407 -33.55 -10.29 7.27
N LYS A 408 -33.03 -10.53 8.47
CA LYS A 408 -32.28 -11.75 8.78
C LYS A 408 -33.05 -13.05 8.47
N ASN A 409 -34.35 -13.07 8.67
CA ASN A 409 -35.24 -14.19 8.37
C ASN A 409 -35.58 -14.33 6.87
N GLU A 410 -35.36 -13.31 6.06
CA GLU A 410 -35.66 -13.29 4.61
C GLU A 410 -34.38 -13.53 3.78
N LYS A 411 -33.24 -13.50 4.42
CA LYS A 411 -31.93 -13.55 3.73
C LYS A 411 -31.75 -14.83 2.91
N GLN A 412 -32.22 -15.97 3.41
CA GLN A 412 -32.08 -17.24 2.69
C GLN A 412 -32.92 -17.25 1.41
N GLU A 413 -34.15 -16.75 1.46
CA GLU A 413 -35.00 -16.63 0.28
C GLU A 413 -34.41 -15.63 -0.74
N TYR A 414 -33.87 -14.50 -0.25
CA TYR A 414 -33.18 -13.54 -1.09
C TYR A 414 -32.01 -14.17 -1.84
N LEU A 415 -31.15 -14.94 -1.13
CA LEU A 415 -30.01 -15.61 -1.74
C LEU A 415 -30.42 -16.71 -2.74
N LEU A 416 -31.56 -17.38 -2.52
CA LEU A 416 -32.12 -18.32 -3.50
C LEU A 416 -32.56 -17.61 -4.78
N ASN A 417 -33.26 -16.48 -4.66
CA ASN A 417 -33.68 -15.66 -5.80
C ASN A 417 -32.47 -15.09 -6.55
N LEU A 418 -31.45 -14.62 -5.82
CA LEU A 418 -30.21 -14.14 -6.43
C LEU A 418 -29.47 -15.27 -7.17
N LYS A 419 -29.42 -16.50 -6.60
CA LYS A 419 -28.88 -17.69 -7.26
C LYS A 419 -29.55 -17.93 -8.61
N GLN A 420 -30.89 -17.93 -8.62
CA GLN A 420 -31.65 -18.15 -9.85
C GLN A 420 -31.36 -17.07 -10.89
N THR A 421 -31.30 -15.81 -10.48
CA THR A 421 -30.96 -14.67 -11.36
C THR A 421 -29.53 -14.80 -11.90
N VAL A 422 -28.55 -15.16 -11.08
CA VAL A 422 -27.15 -15.35 -11.51
C VAL A 422 -27.07 -16.45 -12.56
N ILE A 423 -27.74 -17.58 -12.35
CA ILE A 423 -27.75 -18.71 -13.32
C ILE A 423 -28.42 -18.27 -14.63
N GLU A 424 -29.62 -17.66 -14.56
CA GLU A 424 -30.37 -17.19 -15.73
C GLU A 424 -29.55 -16.22 -16.59
N LYS A 425 -28.99 -15.14 -15.98
CA LYS A 425 -28.20 -14.16 -16.72
C LYS A 425 -26.89 -14.74 -17.26
N SER A 426 -26.31 -15.71 -16.55
CA SER A 426 -25.11 -16.41 -17.03
C SER A 426 -25.43 -17.34 -18.20
N ALA A 427 -26.61 -17.99 -18.21
CA ALA A 427 -27.07 -18.82 -19.32
C ALA A 427 -27.33 -17.95 -20.55
N ASP A 428 -28.13 -16.86 -20.41
CA ASP A 428 -28.40 -15.91 -21.47
C ASP A 428 -27.12 -15.40 -22.14
N TYR A 429 -26.08 -15.11 -21.34
CA TYR A 429 -24.81 -14.67 -21.86
C TYR A 429 -24.05 -15.80 -22.58
N ALA A 430 -23.97 -16.99 -21.99
CA ALA A 430 -23.29 -18.14 -22.59
C ALA A 430 -23.86 -18.51 -23.95
N ASP A 431 -25.19 -18.46 -24.10
CA ASP A 431 -25.89 -18.73 -25.35
C ASP A 431 -25.59 -17.68 -26.44
N SER A 432 -25.36 -16.45 -26.04
CA SER A 432 -25.04 -15.33 -26.95
C SER A 432 -23.54 -15.07 -27.14
N ASN A 433 -22.65 -15.84 -26.48
CA ASN A 433 -21.23 -15.62 -26.52
C ASN A 433 -20.59 -16.13 -27.82
N PHE A 434 -20.38 -15.24 -28.80
CA PHE A 434 -19.74 -15.59 -30.05
C PHE A 434 -18.23 -15.86 -29.96
N LEU A 435 -17.56 -15.24 -28.99
CA LEU A 435 -16.11 -15.37 -28.84
C LEU A 435 -15.72 -16.72 -28.22
N TYR A 436 -16.51 -17.17 -27.24
CA TYR A 436 -16.33 -18.44 -26.56
C TYR A 436 -17.71 -19.12 -26.42
N PRO A 437 -18.16 -19.86 -27.44
CA PRO A 437 -19.50 -20.49 -27.42
C PRO A 437 -19.73 -21.35 -26.19
N ASN A 438 -20.91 -21.22 -25.58
CA ASN A 438 -21.30 -21.94 -24.35
C ASN A 438 -20.42 -21.66 -23.11
N SER A 439 -19.62 -20.60 -23.11
CA SER A 439 -18.78 -20.22 -21.97
C SER A 439 -19.26 -18.92 -21.35
N VAL A 440 -19.10 -18.81 -20.04
CA VAL A 440 -19.32 -17.57 -19.30
C VAL A 440 -18.44 -17.53 -18.05
N PHE A 441 -17.81 -16.39 -17.81
CA PHE A 441 -17.11 -16.09 -16.56
C PHE A 441 -17.94 -15.06 -15.77
N THR A 442 -18.61 -15.52 -14.73
CA THR A 442 -19.43 -14.69 -13.84
C THR A 442 -18.74 -14.45 -12.52
N ILE A 443 -18.75 -13.22 -12.04
CA ILE A 443 -18.28 -12.85 -10.71
C ILE A 443 -19.42 -12.33 -9.87
N VAL A 444 -19.54 -12.80 -8.61
CA VAL A 444 -20.49 -12.30 -7.61
C VAL A 444 -19.70 -11.84 -6.40
N GLU A 445 -19.80 -10.56 -6.10
CA GLU A 445 -19.09 -9.96 -4.98
C GLU A 445 -20.03 -9.49 -3.89
N PHE A 446 -19.78 -9.96 -2.67
CA PHE A 446 -20.52 -9.59 -1.46
C PHE A 446 -19.66 -8.70 -0.56
N ILE A 447 -20.32 -7.89 0.29
CA ILE A 447 -19.64 -7.08 1.30
C ILE A 447 -19.05 -7.98 2.39
N PHE A 448 -19.78 -9.00 2.85
CA PHE A 448 -19.34 -9.87 3.94
C PHE A 448 -18.95 -11.26 3.47
N LYS A 449 -17.82 -11.75 3.98
CA LYS A 449 -17.33 -13.11 3.73
C LYS A 449 -18.33 -14.20 4.14
N LYS A 450 -19.11 -13.96 5.21
CA LYS A 450 -20.16 -14.88 5.64
C LYS A 450 -21.23 -15.06 4.56
N THR A 451 -21.72 -13.97 4.01
CA THR A 451 -22.73 -14.01 2.93
C THR A 451 -22.16 -14.67 1.67
N ALA A 452 -20.90 -14.37 1.32
CA ALA A 452 -20.22 -15.02 0.20
C ALA A 452 -20.13 -16.55 0.41
N GLY A 453 -19.79 -17.01 1.63
CA GLY A 453 -19.75 -18.43 1.98
C GLY A 453 -21.11 -19.10 1.98
N GLU A 454 -22.15 -18.42 2.52
CA GLU A 454 -23.55 -18.91 2.48
C GLU A 454 -24.04 -19.09 1.03
N PHE A 455 -23.77 -18.11 0.18
CA PHE A 455 -24.13 -18.18 -1.24
C PHE A 455 -23.34 -19.26 -1.98
N TYR A 456 -22.03 -19.42 -1.68
CA TYR A 456 -21.22 -20.49 -2.24
C TYR A 456 -21.77 -21.87 -1.89
N SER A 457 -22.11 -22.11 -0.63
CA SER A 457 -22.68 -23.38 -0.17
C SER A 457 -24.03 -23.67 -0.84
N LEU A 458 -24.85 -22.62 -0.96
CA LEU A 458 -26.17 -22.70 -1.57
C LEU A 458 -26.11 -23.07 -3.07
N ILE A 459 -25.17 -22.45 -3.81
CA ILE A 459 -25.05 -22.70 -5.26
C ILE A 459 -24.38 -24.03 -5.55
N LYS A 460 -23.41 -24.45 -4.72
CA LYS A 460 -22.68 -25.70 -4.89
C LYS A 460 -23.54 -26.94 -4.65
N LYS A 461 -24.52 -26.83 -3.72
CA LYS A 461 -25.40 -27.95 -3.34
C LYS A 461 -26.24 -28.46 -4.51
N ASP A 462 -26.77 -27.56 -5.36
CA ASP A 462 -27.66 -27.89 -6.47
C ASP A 462 -27.16 -27.18 -7.75
N ASN A 463 -25.88 -27.45 -8.12
CA ASN A 463 -25.25 -26.84 -9.29
C ASN A 463 -25.38 -27.77 -10.50
N ASP A 464 -26.21 -27.35 -11.46
CA ASP A 464 -26.38 -28.02 -12.75
C ASP A 464 -25.85 -27.21 -13.94
N PHE A 465 -25.31 -26.00 -13.69
CA PHE A 465 -24.98 -25.05 -14.75
C PHE A 465 -23.48 -24.75 -14.85
N PHE A 466 -22.78 -24.45 -13.73
CA PHE A 466 -21.37 -24.06 -13.76
C PHE A 466 -20.44 -25.27 -13.69
N ASP A 467 -19.44 -25.31 -14.58
CA ASP A 467 -18.38 -26.33 -14.56
C ASP A 467 -17.44 -26.13 -13.37
N HIS A 468 -17.16 -24.87 -13.02
CA HIS A 468 -16.29 -24.50 -11.89
C HIS A 468 -16.91 -23.41 -11.04
N ILE A 469 -16.89 -23.60 -9.72
CA ILE A 469 -17.31 -22.59 -8.75
C ILE A 469 -16.14 -22.36 -7.79
N PHE A 470 -15.66 -21.12 -7.73
CA PHE A 470 -14.57 -20.70 -6.86
C PHE A 470 -15.06 -19.74 -5.79
N LEU A 471 -14.47 -19.84 -4.59
CA LEU A 471 -14.65 -18.88 -3.50
C LEU A 471 -13.33 -18.19 -3.22
N LEU A 472 -13.32 -16.84 -3.23
CA LEU A 472 -12.18 -16.03 -2.80
C LEU A 472 -12.62 -15.00 -1.77
N SER A 473 -12.09 -15.11 -0.55
CA SER A 473 -12.31 -14.15 0.53
C SER A 473 -11.00 -13.83 1.25
N GLY A 474 -11.03 -12.89 2.19
CA GLY A 474 -9.85 -12.52 2.97
C GLY A 474 -9.25 -13.64 3.84
N THR A 475 -9.98 -14.74 4.05
CA THR A 475 -9.52 -15.89 4.82
C THR A 475 -8.92 -17.01 3.97
N ILE A 476 -8.98 -16.91 2.65
CA ILE A 476 -8.33 -17.87 1.74
C ILE A 476 -6.83 -17.64 1.73
N LEU A 477 -6.06 -18.71 1.93
CA LEU A 477 -4.60 -18.67 1.89
C LEU A 477 -4.07 -18.27 0.50
N GLU A 478 -2.94 -17.59 0.50
CA GLU A 478 -2.34 -17.04 -0.74
C GLU A 478 -2.06 -18.11 -1.82
N PRO A 479 -1.57 -19.34 -1.51
CA PRO A 479 -1.38 -20.37 -2.51
C PRO A 479 -2.68 -20.74 -3.24
N ARG A 480 -3.79 -20.86 -2.52
CA ARG A 480 -5.10 -21.14 -3.12
C ARG A 480 -5.58 -19.98 -3.97
N ARG A 481 -5.43 -18.73 -3.49
CA ARG A 481 -5.78 -17.54 -4.25
C ARG A 481 -5.04 -17.49 -5.58
N LYS A 482 -3.72 -17.72 -5.58
CA LYS A 482 -2.91 -17.78 -6.80
C LYS A 482 -3.36 -18.89 -7.74
N ALA A 483 -3.68 -20.07 -7.21
CA ALA A 483 -4.17 -21.19 -7.99
C ALA A 483 -5.48 -20.86 -8.72
N VAL A 484 -6.45 -20.24 -8.03
CA VAL A 484 -7.72 -19.81 -8.64
C VAL A 484 -7.48 -18.76 -9.72
N ILE A 485 -6.67 -17.73 -9.44
CA ILE A 485 -6.36 -16.66 -10.41
C ILE A 485 -5.69 -17.26 -11.66
N ASN A 486 -4.73 -18.16 -11.50
CA ASN A 486 -4.06 -18.82 -12.63
C ASN A 486 -5.03 -19.70 -13.42
N SER A 487 -5.94 -20.41 -12.76
CA SER A 487 -7.01 -21.16 -13.42
C SER A 487 -7.88 -20.23 -14.28
N LEU A 488 -8.31 -19.08 -13.75
CA LEU A 488 -9.11 -18.09 -14.49
C LEU A 488 -8.39 -17.48 -15.70
N LYS A 489 -7.05 -17.54 -15.74
CA LYS A 489 -6.24 -17.07 -16.88
C LYS A 489 -5.99 -18.13 -17.94
N SER A 490 -6.25 -19.41 -17.61
CA SER A 490 -5.94 -20.50 -18.53
C SER A 490 -6.93 -20.56 -19.69
N ASN A 491 -6.43 -20.89 -20.89
CA ASN A 491 -7.25 -21.03 -22.09
C ASN A 491 -8.25 -22.22 -21.96
N GLU A 492 -7.91 -23.24 -21.19
CA GLU A 492 -8.78 -24.38 -20.94
C GLU A 492 -9.99 -23.98 -20.13
N THR A 493 -9.77 -23.27 -19.01
CA THR A 493 -10.88 -22.77 -18.16
C THR A 493 -11.74 -21.77 -18.92
N ARG A 494 -11.15 -20.99 -19.84
CA ARG A 494 -11.90 -19.98 -20.62
C ARG A 494 -13.00 -20.59 -21.51
N GLN A 495 -12.95 -21.88 -21.80
CA GLN A 495 -13.97 -22.63 -22.55
C GLN A 495 -15.12 -23.16 -21.64
N LYS A 496 -15.11 -22.84 -20.37
CA LYS A 496 -16.01 -23.39 -19.35
C LYS A 496 -16.98 -22.33 -18.84
N LYS A 497 -18.03 -22.77 -18.16
CA LYS A 497 -18.94 -21.94 -17.38
C LYS A 497 -18.39 -21.80 -15.96
N VAL A 498 -17.92 -20.62 -15.60
CA VAL A 498 -17.19 -20.39 -14.34
C VAL A 498 -17.90 -19.35 -13.50
N LEU A 499 -18.06 -19.65 -12.22
CA LEU A 499 -18.54 -18.73 -11.21
C LEU A 499 -17.44 -18.44 -10.18
N LEU A 500 -17.11 -17.17 -10.01
CA LEU A 500 -16.26 -16.68 -8.94
C LEU A 500 -17.11 -15.93 -7.90
N ILE A 501 -17.21 -16.48 -6.71
CA ILE A 501 -17.85 -15.82 -5.56
C ILE A 501 -16.75 -15.20 -4.72
N THR A 502 -16.92 -13.92 -4.35
CA THR A 502 -15.82 -13.20 -3.73
C THR A 502 -16.28 -12.09 -2.78
N THR A 503 -15.33 -11.49 -2.11
CA THR A 503 -15.45 -10.20 -1.43
C THR A 503 -14.50 -9.20 -2.10
N GLN A 504 -14.23 -8.03 -1.51
CA GLN A 504 -13.39 -6.96 -2.09
C GLN A 504 -11.95 -7.37 -2.44
N VAL A 505 -11.54 -8.60 -2.13
CA VAL A 505 -10.17 -9.10 -2.37
C VAL A 505 -9.75 -9.17 -3.84
N VAL A 506 -10.69 -9.04 -4.77
CA VAL A 506 -10.43 -9.04 -6.22
C VAL A 506 -10.52 -7.67 -6.87
N GLU A 507 -11.00 -6.66 -6.15
CA GLU A 507 -11.16 -5.30 -6.68
C GLU A 507 -9.82 -4.69 -7.11
N ALA A 508 -8.76 -4.91 -6.33
CA ALA A 508 -7.45 -4.38 -6.61
C ALA A 508 -6.37 -5.48 -6.63
N GLY A 509 -5.37 -5.33 -7.50
CA GLY A 509 -4.23 -6.24 -7.56
C GLY A 509 -4.52 -7.64 -8.11
N VAL A 510 -5.66 -7.83 -8.78
CA VAL A 510 -6.00 -9.11 -9.41
C VAL A 510 -6.24 -8.89 -10.91
N ASP A 511 -5.53 -9.65 -11.74
CA ASP A 511 -5.64 -9.56 -13.19
C ASP A 511 -6.55 -10.66 -13.72
N ILE A 512 -7.85 -10.38 -13.72
CA ILE A 512 -8.92 -11.24 -14.25
C ILE A 512 -9.78 -10.45 -15.24
N ASP A 513 -10.42 -11.15 -16.15
CA ASP A 513 -11.29 -10.59 -17.20
C ASP A 513 -12.61 -11.36 -17.28
N MET A 514 -13.59 -10.91 -16.52
CA MET A 514 -14.91 -11.53 -16.40
C MET A 514 -15.87 -11.07 -17.51
N ASP A 515 -16.97 -11.80 -17.72
CA ASP A 515 -17.99 -11.47 -18.70
C ASP A 515 -19.18 -10.75 -18.05
N LEU A 516 -19.62 -11.27 -16.90
CA LEU A 516 -20.69 -10.69 -16.08
C LEU A 516 -20.20 -10.45 -14.66
N GLY A 517 -20.74 -9.40 -14.05
CA GLY A 517 -20.54 -9.09 -12.64
C GLY A 517 -21.84 -8.90 -11.91
N PHE A 518 -21.86 -9.33 -10.65
CA PHE A 518 -22.90 -9.02 -9.68
C PHE A 518 -22.23 -8.42 -8.46
N LYS A 519 -22.64 -7.21 -8.07
CA LYS A 519 -21.98 -6.45 -7.00
C LYS A 519 -23.00 -6.10 -5.92
N ASP A 520 -22.73 -6.55 -4.70
CA ASP A 520 -23.45 -6.05 -3.53
C ASP A 520 -23.08 -4.57 -3.33
N LYS A 521 -24.07 -3.70 -3.28
CA LYS A 521 -23.88 -2.25 -3.29
C LYS A 521 -23.03 -1.79 -2.13
N SER A 522 -22.02 -0.97 -2.41
CA SER A 522 -21.05 -0.50 -1.45
C SER A 522 -20.74 1.00 -1.61
N ILE A 523 -19.49 1.36 -1.84
CA ILE A 523 -19.06 2.72 -2.19
C ILE A 523 -18.67 2.77 -3.67
N ILE A 524 -18.86 3.91 -4.31
CA ILE A 524 -18.66 4.09 -5.76
C ILE A 524 -17.28 3.63 -6.24
N ASP A 525 -16.24 3.81 -5.45
CA ASP A 525 -14.90 3.35 -5.80
C ASP A 525 -14.83 1.84 -5.98
N SER A 526 -15.51 1.11 -5.12
CA SER A 526 -15.59 -0.35 -5.11
C SER A 526 -16.34 -0.87 -6.33
N GLU A 527 -17.48 -0.24 -6.68
CA GLU A 527 -18.23 -0.57 -7.89
C GLU A 527 -17.40 -0.34 -9.17
N GLU A 528 -16.69 0.79 -9.25
CA GLU A 528 -15.82 1.08 -10.40
C GLU A 528 -14.63 0.12 -10.49
N GLN A 529 -14.08 -0.30 -9.36
CA GLN A 529 -12.99 -1.27 -9.33
C GLN A 529 -13.45 -2.64 -9.83
N LEU A 530 -14.62 -3.12 -9.41
CA LEU A 530 -15.19 -4.37 -9.91
C LEU A 530 -15.57 -4.26 -11.39
N ALA A 531 -16.20 -3.16 -11.82
CA ALA A 531 -16.47 -2.89 -13.24
C ALA A 531 -15.18 -2.99 -14.09
N GLY A 532 -14.06 -2.58 -13.50
CA GLY A 532 -12.73 -2.73 -14.09
C GLY A 532 -12.26 -4.17 -14.32
N ARG A 533 -12.93 -5.17 -13.74
CA ARG A 533 -12.65 -6.61 -13.91
C ARG A 533 -13.56 -7.28 -14.92
N VAL A 534 -14.60 -6.60 -15.38
CA VAL A 534 -15.53 -7.07 -16.41
C VAL A 534 -15.16 -6.46 -17.75
N ASN A 535 -15.07 -7.28 -18.82
CA ASN A 535 -14.68 -6.85 -20.16
C ASN A 535 -13.42 -5.94 -20.20
N ARG A 536 -12.41 -6.36 -19.46
CA ARG A 536 -11.20 -5.55 -19.24
C ARG A 536 -10.49 -5.14 -20.55
N ASN A 537 -10.53 -6.01 -21.56
CA ASN A 537 -9.83 -5.83 -22.82
C ASN A 537 -10.74 -5.37 -23.98
N ILE A 538 -12.00 -5.09 -23.75
CA ILE A 538 -13.00 -4.62 -24.74
C ILE A 538 -13.10 -5.55 -25.98
N ASN A 539 -12.92 -6.83 -25.77
CA ASN A 539 -13.05 -7.83 -26.83
C ASN A 539 -14.36 -8.62 -26.75
N LYS A 540 -15.22 -8.29 -25.78
CA LYS A 540 -16.47 -8.97 -25.48
C LYS A 540 -17.68 -8.03 -25.66
N THR A 541 -18.82 -8.61 -25.96
CA THR A 541 -20.09 -7.87 -26.13
C THR A 541 -21.11 -8.30 -25.08
N GLY A 542 -22.06 -7.44 -24.76
CA GLY A 542 -23.15 -7.78 -23.82
C GLY A 542 -22.73 -7.84 -22.35
N CYS A 543 -21.51 -7.45 -22.00
CA CYS A 543 -21.03 -7.49 -20.62
C CYS A 543 -21.78 -6.51 -19.72
N LYS A 544 -22.25 -7.00 -18.55
CA LYS A 544 -23.01 -6.22 -17.57
C LYS A 544 -22.46 -6.37 -16.16
N LEU A 545 -22.67 -5.33 -15.36
CA LEU A 545 -22.51 -5.36 -13.91
C LEU A 545 -23.87 -5.07 -13.24
N PHE A 546 -24.43 -6.09 -12.61
CA PHE A 546 -25.68 -6.01 -11.88
C PHE A 546 -25.41 -5.56 -10.45
N ILE A 547 -26.05 -4.48 -10.02
CA ILE A 547 -25.91 -3.97 -8.64
C ILE A 547 -27.13 -4.46 -7.85
N PHE A 548 -26.88 -5.13 -6.71
CA PHE A 548 -27.92 -5.64 -5.82
C PHE A 548 -27.72 -5.18 -4.37
N ASN A 549 -28.70 -5.37 -3.50
CA ASN A 549 -28.64 -5.06 -2.07
C ASN A 549 -28.83 -6.37 -1.27
N CYS A 550 -27.79 -6.88 -0.63
CA CYS A 550 -27.88 -8.04 0.25
C CYS A 550 -27.39 -7.73 1.66
N ASP A 551 -26.20 -7.20 1.76
CA ASP A 551 -25.58 -6.85 3.03
C ASP A 551 -25.72 -5.35 3.32
N SER A 552 -25.75 -4.98 4.61
CA SER A 552 -25.80 -3.56 4.99
C SER A 552 -24.47 -2.88 4.80
N GLU A 553 -24.33 -2.03 3.78
CA GLU A 553 -23.18 -1.18 3.51
C GLU A 553 -22.79 -0.31 4.72
N LYS A 554 -23.78 0.09 5.55
CA LYS A 554 -23.56 0.91 6.75
C LYS A 554 -22.62 0.24 7.75
N THR A 555 -22.66 -1.08 7.85
CA THR A 555 -21.86 -1.83 8.83
C THR A 555 -20.35 -1.67 8.56
N LEU A 556 -19.95 -1.68 7.30
CA LEU A 556 -18.55 -1.54 6.90
C LEU A 556 -18.15 -0.08 6.64
N TYR A 557 -19.02 0.67 5.96
CA TYR A 557 -18.70 2.01 5.45
C TYR A 557 -19.37 3.15 6.23
N GLY A 558 -20.08 2.88 7.34
CA GLY A 558 -20.86 3.89 8.06
C GLY A 558 -20.07 5.08 8.61
N SER A 559 -18.78 4.89 8.89
CA SER A 559 -17.85 5.97 9.29
C SER A 559 -17.19 6.68 8.12
N ASP A 560 -17.25 6.14 6.90
CA ASP A 560 -16.61 6.70 5.70
C ASP A 560 -17.38 7.91 5.18
N GLU A 561 -16.69 9.02 4.90
CA GLU A 561 -17.32 10.24 4.41
C GLU A 561 -17.90 10.07 3.00
N ARG A 562 -17.30 9.22 2.15
CA ARG A 562 -17.84 8.90 0.81
C ARG A 562 -19.23 8.28 0.92
N TYR A 563 -19.39 7.34 1.84
CA TYR A 563 -20.67 6.70 2.11
C TYR A 563 -21.73 7.70 2.61
N LYS A 564 -21.35 8.60 3.55
CA LYS A 564 -22.26 9.62 4.07
C LYS A 564 -22.70 10.60 2.98
N ILE A 565 -21.77 11.08 2.18
CA ILE A 565 -22.06 11.97 1.04
C ILE A 565 -22.94 11.28 0.02
N MET A 566 -22.65 10.01 -0.32
CA MET A 566 -23.50 9.26 -1.25
C MET A 566 -24.95 9.10 -0.78
N LYS A 567 -25.18 9.01 0.54
CA LYS A 567 -26.54 9.03 1.09
C LYS A 567 -27.23 10.39 0.93
N GLU A 568 -26.49 11.49 1.05
CA GLU A 568 -27.01 12.84 0.83
C GLU A 568 -27.39 13.07 -0.65
N ILE A 569 -26.57 12.56 -1.58
CA ILE A 569 -26.73 12.70 -3.03
C ILE A 569 -27.25 11.41 -3.71
N LYS A 570 -28.03 10.60 -3.02
CA LYS A 570 -28.46 9.27 -3.47
C LYS A 570 -29.03 9.20 -4.90
N ASN A 571 -29.68 10.28 -5.35
CA ASN A 571 -30.26 10.36 -6.70
C ASN A 571 -29.19 10.53 -7.79
N GLU A 572 -27.93 10.81 -7.43
CA GLU A 572 -26.82 11.00 -8.34
C GLU A 572 -25.93 9.77 -8.48
N TYR A 573 -26.17 8.73 -7.67
CA TYR A 573 -25.37 7.50 -7.64
C TYR A 573 -25.21 6.87 -9.03
N GLN A 574 -26.32 6.61 -9.72
CA GLN A 574 -26.30 6.03 -11.06
C GLN A 574 -25.62 6.97 -12.05
N PHE A 575 -25.96 8.25 -12.01
CA PHE A 575 -25.37 9.26 -12.88
C PHE A 575 -23.84 9.31 -12.76
N ILE A 576 -23.29 9.30 -11.53
CA ILE A 576 -21.84 9.36 -11.31
C ILE A 576 -21.16 8.08 -11.85
N LEU A 577 -21.74 6.90 -11.62
CA LEU A 577 -21.19 5.64 -12.13
C LEU A 577 -21.22 5.56 -13.66
N GLU A 578 -22.30 6.01 -14.30
CA GLU A 578 -22.45 5.96 -15.75
C GLU A 578 -21.59 7.00 -16.47
N THR A 579 -21.53 8.21 -15.92
CA THR A 579 -20.76 9.32 -16.54
C THR A 579 -19.30 9.34 -16.12
N LYS A 580 -18.92 8.55 -15.11
CA LYS A 580 -17.58 8.55 -14.50
C LYS A 580 -17.20 9.92 -13.92
N ASP A 581 -18.18 10.74 -13.50
CA ASP A 581 -17.95 12.06 -12.88
C ASP A 581 -17.65 11.92 -11.37
N PHE A 582 -16.54 11.26 -11.05
CA PHE A 582 -16.08 11.08 -9.66
C PHE A 582 -15.69 12.40 -8.99
N ASP A 583 -15.32 13.43 -9.76
CA ASP A 583 -15.00 14.77 -9.22
C ASP A 583 -16.18 15.37 -8.46
N ARG A 584 -17.40 15.07 -8.89
CA ARG A 584 -18.60 15.54 -8.20
C ARG A 584 -18.69 15.02 -6.77
N LEU A 585 -18.45 13.72 -6.59
CA LEU A 585 -18.40 13.10 -5.26
C LEU A 585 -17.22 13.64 -4.44
N TYR A 586 -16.02 13.62 -5.01
CA TYR A 586 -14.82 13.98 -4.24
C TYR A 586 -14.76 15.44 -3.83
N ARG A 587 -15.31 16.37 -4.63
CA ARG A 587 -15.44 17.77 -4.22
C ARG A 587 -16.26 17.92 -2.95
N LEU A 588 -17.37 17.19 -2.83
CA LEU A 588 -18.20 17.21 -1.62
C LEU A 588 -17.48 16.59 -0.43
N VAL A 589 -16.79 15.47 -0.63
CA VAL A 589 -15.98 14.81 0.42
C VAL A 589 -14.87 15.76 0.92
N ILE A 590 -14.13 16.39 0.02
CA ILE A 590 -13.07 17.36 0.36
C ILE A 590 -13.64 18.57 1.08
N GLN A 591 -14.79 19.09 0.63
CA GLN A 591 -15.46 20.18 1.32
C GLN A 591 -15.83 19.78 2.76
N LYS A 592 -16.33 18.58 2.97
CA LYS A 592 -16.66 18.05 4.30
C LYS A 592 -15.44 17.94 5.21
N ILE A 593 -14.30 17.48 4.67
CA ILE A 593 -13.03 17.45 5.40
C ILE A 593 -12.59 18.88 5.77
N LYS A 594 -12.67 19.84 4.84
CA LYS A 594 -12.35 21.24 5.11
C LYS A 594 -13.24 21.84 6.22
N GLU A 595 -14.53 21.52 6.24
CA GLU A 595 -15.47 21.93 7.28
C GLU A 595 -15.09 21.34 8.65
N LYS A 596 -14.75 20.06 8.71
CA LYS A 596 -14.25 19.41 9.93
C LYS A 596 -12.97 20.04 10.46
N ASN A 597 -12.03 20.39 9.58
CA ASN A 597 -10.79 21.04 9.95
C ASN A 597 -10.98 22.44 10.55
N LYS A 598 -12.16 23.04 10.42
CA LYS A 598 -12.54 24.30 11.10
C LYS A 598 -13.10 24.07 12.50
N SER A 599 -13.46 22.84 12.86
CA SER A 599 -14.03 22.50 14.18
C SER A 599 -12.92 22.41 15.22
N LYS A 600 -13.14 23.01 16.41
CA LYS A 600 -12.21 22.94 17.54
C LYS A 600 -12.39 21.67 18.39
N PHE A 601 -13.40 20.86 18.13
CA PHE A 601 -13.79 19.72 18.98
C PHE A 601 -13.41 18.35 18.44
N ILE A 602 -12.81 18.28 17.25
CA ILE A 602 -12.47 17.01 16.59
C ILE A 602 -10.98 17.09 16.25
N SER A 603 -10.23 16.04 16.59
CA SER A 603 -8.84 15.87 16.12
C SER A 603 -8.78 16.05 14.60
N ASN A 604 -7.99 17.02 14.17
CA ASN A 604 -7.93 17.48 12.79
C ASN A 604 -6.49 17.83 12.38
N LEU A 605 -6.33 18.35 11.18
CA LEU A 605 -5.03 18.79 10.68
C LEU A 605 -4.33 19.80 11.61
N SER A 606 -5.09 20.67 12.28
CA SER A 606 -4.51 21.67 13.20
C SER A 606 -3.85 21.00 14.41
N ASP A 607 -4.43 19.92 14.93
CA ASP A 607 -3.82 19.15 16.03
C ASP A 607 -2.51 18.50 15.60
N LEU A 608 -2.47 17.93 14.39
CA LEU A 608 -1.23 17.41 13.82
C LEU A 608 -0.17 18.51 13.68
N ILE A 609 -0.53 19.67 13.12
CA ILE A 609 0.39 20.81 12.97
C ILE A 609 0.91 21.27 14.33
N ASN A 610 0.05 21.37 15.34
CA ASN A 610 0.45 21.74 16.71
C ASN A 610 1.46 20.73 17.29
N LYS A 611 1.25 19.43 17.09
CA LYS A 611 2.19 18.39 17.53
C LYS A 611 3.52 18.44 16.78
N VAL A 612 3.48 18.72 15.48
CA VAL A 612 4.70 18.95 14.69
C VAL A 612 5.45 20.18 15.23
N SER A 613 4.75 21.27 15.52
CA SER A 613 5.34 22.53 16.04
C SER A 613 5.93 22.36 17.44
N SER A 614 5.32 21.54 18.27
CA SER A 614 5.82 21.23 19.62
C SER A 614 6.83 20.08 19.68
N LEU A 615 7.23 19.51 18.53
CA LEU A 615 8.10 18.33 18.44
C LEU A 615 7.59 17.12 19.21
N ASP A 616 6.27 16.97 19.33
CA ASP A 616 5.61 15.81 19.93
C ASP A 616 5.63 14.63 18.94
N PHE A 617 6.77 13.96 18.80
CA PHE A 617 6.98 12.87 17.85
C PHE A 617 6.02 11.71 18.07
N LYS A 618 5.75 11.34 19.31
CA LYS A 618 4.79 10.30 19.69
C LYS A 618 3.36 10.71 19.32
N GLY A 619 3.00 11.96 19.61
CA GLY A 619 1.72 12.51 19.23
C GLY A 619 1.51 12.53 17.72
N VAL A 620 2.53 12.91 16.95
CA VAL A 620 2.49 12.88 15.48
C VAL A 620 2.30 11.46 14.97
N ASP A 621 3.00 10.47 15.52
CA ASP A 621 2.84 9.07 15.15
C ASP A 621 1.41 8.57 15.39
N SER A 622 0.81 8.93 16.51
CA SER A 622 -0.55 8.53 16.88
C SER A 622 -1.64 9.20 16.03
N GLU A 623 -1.41 10.42 15.52
CA GLU A 623 -2.39 11.19 14.74
C GLU A 623 -2.61 10.67 13.32
N LEU A 624 -1.61 10.09 12.70
CA LEU A 624 -1.73 9.55 11.35
C LEU A 624 -1.71 8.02 11.38
N GLN A 625 -2.81 7.40 11.74
CA GLN A 625 -2.98 5.96 11.61
C GLN A 625 -3.83 5.65 10.38
N ILE A 626 -3.21 5.10 9.34
CA ILE A 626 -3.88 4.74 8.09
C ILE A 626 -4.80 3.53 8.32
N ILE A 627 -4.39 2.60 9.19
CA ILE A 627 -5.20 1.46 9.63
C ILE A 627 -5.26 1.48 11.16
N ASN A 628 -6.46 1.68 11.70
CA ASN A 628 -6.69 1.77 13.16
C ASN A 628 -6.88 0.41 13.83
N THR A 629 -6.94 -0.69 13.08
CA THR A 629 -7.20 -2.03 13.63
C THR A 629 -5.98 -2.93 13.49
N LYS A 630 -5.46 -3.42 14.61
CA LYS A 630 -4.48 -4.50 14.61
C LYS A 630 -5.22 -5.80 14.30
N ASN A 631 -5.05 -6.33 13.09
CA ASN A 631 -5.57 -7.64 12.75
C ASN A 631 -4.80 -8.73 13.50
N ILE A 632 -5.49 -9.83 13.80
CA ILE A 632 -4.89 -11.04 14.34
C ILE A 632 -4.48 -11.93 13.19
N SER A 633 -3.24 -12.38 13.20
CA SER A 633 -2.71 -13.35 12.25
C SER A 633 -3.08 -14.75 12.71
N VAL A 634 -3.77 -15.51 11.87
CA VAL A 634 -4.18 -16.90 12.14
C VAL A 634 -3.31 -17.83 11.33
N PHE A 635 -2.58 -18.71 12.01
CA PHE A 635 -1.77 -19.73 11.36
C PHE A 635 -2.56 -21.04 11.25
N VAL A 636 -2.55 -21.65 10.07
CA VAL A 636 -3.24 -22.92 9.80
C VAL A 636 -2.21 -24.00 9.42
N PRO A 637 -1.98 -24.98 10.28
CA PRO A 637 -0.94 -26.00 10.07
C PRO A 637 -1.38 -27.14 9.13
N LEU A 638 -1.96 -26.78 7.98
CA LEU A 638 -2.45 -27.74 6.99
C LEU A 638 -1.34 -28.17 6.01
N GLU A 639 -1.58 -29.25 5.28
CA GLU A 639 -0.71 -29.68 4.19
C GLU A 639 -1.01 -28.91 2.90
N ILE A 640 0.03 -28.35 2.27
CA ILE A 640 -0.05 -27.66 0.97
C ILE A 640 0.78 -28.43 -0.05
N GLU A 641 0.23 -28.67 -1.24
CA GLU A 641 0.96 -29.29 -2.33
C GLU A 641 2.18 -28.46 -2.76
N LYS A 642 3.31 -29.11 -2.94
CA LYS A 642 4.60 -28.46 -3.30
C LYS A 642 4.52 -27.60 -4.55
N LYS A 643 3.67 -27.97 -5.51
CA LYS A 643 3.47 -27.18 -6.74
C LYS A 643 3.03 -25.74 -6.49
N TYR A 644 2.40 -25.43 -5.35
CA TYR A 644 1.98 -24.09 -4.97
C TYR A 644 3.07 -23.31 -4.22
N LEU A 645 4.16 -23.97 -3.81
CA LEU A 645 5.22 -23.41 -2.97
C LEU A 645 6.63 -23.58 -3.58
N GLN A 646 6.73 -23.84 -4.89
CA GLN A 646 8.00 -24.12 -5.59
C GLN A 646 9.07 -23.05 -5.37
N GLN A 647 8.67 -21.78 -5.26
CA GLN A 647 9.60 -20.67 -5.01
C GLN A 647 10.32 -20.75 -3.66
N TYR A 648 9.90 -21.63 -2.76
CA TYR A 648 10.49 -21.80 -1.43
C TYR A 648 11.36 -23.06 -1.29
N GLU A 649 11.63 -23.82 -2.36
CA GLU A 649 12.44 -25.06 -2.30
C GLU A 649 13.82 -24.83 -1.65
N THR A 650 14.53 -23.78 -2.05
CA THR A 650 15.83 -23.42 -1.48
C THR A 650 15.75 -23.09 0.02
N ILE A 651 14.63 -22.51 0.46
CA ILE A 651 14.42 -22.15 1.88
C ILE A 651 14.13 -23.41 2.69
N LEU A 652 13.31 -24.32 2.15
CA LEU A 652 13.00 -25.61 2.77
C LEU A 652 14.30 -26.43 3.00
N GLU A 653 15.18 -26.50 2.01
CA GLU A 653 16.47 -27.17 2.11
C GLU A 653 17.41 -26.50 3.13
N LYS A 654 17.58 -25.18 3.06
CA LYS A 654 18.47 -24.42 3.95
C LYS A 654 18.05 -24.47 5.42
N LEU A 655 16.75 -24.59 5.69
CA LEU A 655 16.20 -24.65 7.04
C LEU A 655 15.90 -26.10 7.48
N ASN A 656 16.22 -27.12 6.67
CA ASN A 656 15.96 -28.53 6.93
C ASN A 656 14.48 -28.83 7.26
N ILE A 657 13.55 -28.10 6.65
CA ILE A 657 12.12 -28.35 6.83
C ILE A 657 11.74 -29.63 6.07
N LYS A 658 11.18 -30.59 6.78
CA LYS A 658 10.77 -31.86 6.20
C LYS A 658 9.69 -31.63 5.13
N ASN A 659 9.79 -32.38 4.05
CA ASN A 659 8.74 -32.42 3.03
C ASN A 659 8.44 -33.91 2.72
N ASN A 660 7.16 -34.24 2.58
CA ASN A 660 6.68 -35.59 2.29
C ASN A 660 6.65 -35.88 0.77
N GLY A 661 7.63 -35.38 0.01
CA GLY A 661 7.72 -35.57 -1.44
C GLY A 661 6.81 -34.67 -2.25
N SER A 662 5.48 -34.78 -2.11
CA SER A 662 4.49 -33.98 -2.86
C SER A 662 3.86 -32.85 -2.08
N THR A 663 3.95 -32.84 -0.75
CA THR A 663 3.33 -31.85 0.14
C THR A 663 4.33 -31.26 1.13
N ILE A 664 4.03 -30.06 1.63
CA ILE A 664 4.70 -29.40 2.74
C ILE A 664 3.70 -29.34 3.88
N ASN A 665 4.07 -29.86 5.05
CA ASN A 665 3.23 -29.81 6.23
C ASN A 665 3.43 -28.46 6.95
N GLY A 666 2.34 -27.79 7.26
CA GLY A 666 2.37 -26.53 8.01
C GLY A 666 2.90 -26.72 9.45
N GLU A 667 2.72 -27.88 10.07
CA GLU A 667 3.30 -28.19 11.39
C GLU A 667 4.83 -28.15 11.35
N ASP A 668 5.47 -28.79 10.35
CA ASP A 668 6.93 -28.76 10.21
C ASP A 668 7.47 -27.34 10.00
N VAL A 669 6.70 -26.48 9.30
CA VAL A 669 7.03 -25.07 9.12
C VAL A 669 6.92 -24.31 10.45
N TRP A 670 5.90 -24.61 11.25
CA TRP A 670 5.70 -24.00 12.56
C TRP A 670 6.77 -24.44 13.56
N ASP A 671 7.10 -25.74 13.60
CA ASP A 671 8.16 -26.28 14.46
C ASP A 671 9.52 -25.61 14.18
N CYS A 672 9.82 -25.35 12.89
CA CYS A 672 11.00 -24.58 12.50
C CYS A 672 10.94 -23.14 13.04
N TYR A 673 9.77 -22.50 13.00
CA TYR A 673 9.55 -21.16 13.54
C TYR A 673 9.76 -21.12 15.06
N GLU A 674 9.17 -22.04 15.80
CA GLU A 674 9.35 -22.16 17.25
C GLU A 674 10.80 -22.44 17.62
N TYR A 675 11.46 -23.33 16.89
CA TYR A 675 12.86 -23.66 17.11
C TYR A 675 13.76 -22.41 16.99
N ILE A 676 13.55 -21.58 15.94
CA ILE A 676 14.33 -20.36 15.74
C ILE A 676 14.07 -19.35 16.87
N LEU A 677 12.84 -19.22 17.35
CA LEU A 677 12.49 -18.30 18.44
C LEU A 677 13.02 -18.75 19.81
N SER A 678 13.00 -20.04 20.08
CA SER A 678 13.41 -20.60 21.37
C SER A 678 14.92 -20.75 21.52
N ASN A 679 15.66 -20.79 20.40
CA ASN A 679 17.11 -21.02 20.41
C ASN A 679 17.87 -19.73 20.73
N GLN A 680 17.96 -19.41 22.04
CA GLN A 680 18.69 -18.24 22.56
C GLN A 680 20.23 -18.39 22.52
N ASN A 681 20.74 -19.59 22.20
CA ASN A 681 22.17 -19.88 22.19
C ASN A 681 22.86 -19.55 20.86
N GLU A 682 22.11 -19.31 19.80
CA GLU A 682 22.62 -18.82 18.52
C GLU A 682 22.75 -17.30 18.53
N ASP A 683 23.63 -16.79 17.67
CA ASP A 683 23.76 -15.36 17.41
C ASP A 683 22.40 -14.77 17.05
N PHE A 684 21.98 -13.75 17.80
CA PHE A 684 20.71 -13.06 17.67
C PHE A 684 20.42 -12.61 16.23
N VAL A 685 21.45 -12.19 15.50
CA VAL A 685 21.32 -11.72 14.13
C VAL A 685 21.11 -12.88 13.17
N LYS A 686 21.82 -14.00 13.36
CA LYS A 686 21.60 -15.22 12.55
C LYS A 686 20.18 -15.71 12.69
N ASN A 687 19.61 -15.67 13.90
CA ASN A 687 18.22 -16.02 14.13
C ASN A 687 17.26 -15.04 13.45
N LYS A 688 17.54 -13.74 13.45
CA LYS A 688 16.74 -12.75 12.71
C LYS A 688 16.78 -13.02 11.20
N ILE A 689 17.93 -13.37 10.64
CA ILE A 689 18.07 -13.70 9.22
C ILE A 689 17.27 -14.97 8.88
N LYS A 690 17.43 -16.04 9.68
CA LYS A 690 16.63 -17.29 9.50
C LYS A 690 15.14 -16.99 9.58
N MET A 691 14.72 -16.22 10.58
CA MET A 691 13.33 -15.81 10.75
C MET A 691 12.80 -15.05 9.54
N ARG A 692 13.59 -14.14 9.00
CA ARG A 692 13.21 -13.34 7.83
C ARG A 692 13.09 -14.20 6.57
N LYS A 693 13.97 -15.16 6.37
CA LYS A 693 13.88 -16.16 5.29
C LYS A 693 12.62 -17.01 5.40
N LEU A 694 12.30 -17.44 6.62
CA LEU A 694 11.12 -18.26 6.90
C LEU A 694 9.79 -17.48 6.77
N GLN A 695 9.80 -16.15 7.00
CA GLN A 695 8.60 -15.33 7.03
C GLN A 695 7.78 -15.39 5.73
N GLY A 696 8.45 -15.42 4.58
CA GLY A 696 7.80 -15.59 3.29
C GLY A 696 7.05 -16.92 3.18
N LEU A 697 7.66 -18.01 3.64
CA LEU A 697 7.04 -19.35 3.66
C LEU A 697 5.86 -19.38 4.64
N ILE A 698 6.05 -18.92 5.89
CA ILE A 698 4.98 -18.82 6.91
C ILE A 698 3.77 -18.09 6.38
N SER A 699 3.97 -16.99 5.63
CA SER A 699 2.87 -16.18 5.12
C SER A 699 1.88 -16.93 4.22
N ASN A 700 2.28 -18.10 3.68
CA ASN A 700 1.41 -18.97 2.88
C ASN A 700 0.46 -19.83 3.73
N PHE A 701 0.70 -19.92 5.03
CA PHE A 701 -0.11 -20.62 6.01
C PHE A 701 -0.91 -19.66 6.90
N VAL A 702 -0.87 -18.36 6.60
CA VAL A 702 -1.45 -17.30 7.45
C VAL A 702 -2.51 -16.51 6.72
N PHE A 703 -3.64 -16.31 7.38
CA PHE A 703 -4.62 -15.28 7.02
C PHE A 703 -4.86 -14.33 8.20
N SER A 704 -5.56 -13.22 7.95
CA SER A 704 -5.81 -12.21 8.99
C SER A 704 -7.29 -12.05 9.26
N ILE A 705 -7.65 -11.82 10.54
CA ILE A 705 -9.01 -11.51 10.99
C ILE A 705 -9.02 -10.28 11.87
N PHE A 706 -10.17 -9.64 12.01
CA PHE A 706 -10.36 -8.56 12.98
C PHE A 706 -10.41 -9.12 14.40
N PRO A 707 -9.82 -8.43 15.40
CA PRO A 707 -9.80 -8.88 16.81
C PRO A 707 -11.18 -8.83 17.48
N THR A 708 -12.12 -8.10 16.87
CA THR A 708 -13.48 -7.93 17.37
C THR A 708 -14.46 -8.53 16.38
N GLY A 709 -15.16 -9.57 16.77
CA GLY A 709 -16.16 -10.21 15.92
C GLY A 709 -16.34 -11.69 16.21
N SER A 710 -17.44 -12.27 15.73
CA SER A 710 -17.78 -13.68 15.92
C SER A 710 -16.68 -14.63 15.42
N ASP A 711 -15.95 -14.24 14.39
CA ASP A 711 -14.93 -15.11 13.80
C ASP A 711 -13.75 -15.36 14.73
N TYR A 712 -13.29 -14.32 15.43
CA TYR A 712 -12.19 -14.44 16.39
C TYR A 712 -12.59 -15.33 17.58
N GLU A 713 -13.76 -15.05 18.18
CA GLU A 713 -14.27 -15.84 19.31
C GLU A 713 -14.42 -17.31 18.95
N ILE A 714 -14.91 -17.62 17.75
CA ILE A 714 -15.06 -18.98 17.27
C ILE A 714 -13.70 -19.64 17.04
N LEU A 715 -12.82 -18.99 16.27
CA LEU A 715 -11.50 -19.59 15.95
C LEU A 715 -10.64 -19.79 17.19
N ARG A 716 -10.78 -18.95 18.20
CA ARG A 716 -10.10 -19.09 19.48
C ARG A 716 -10.47 -20.37 20.22
N THR A 717 -11.66 -20.94 20.00
CA THR A 717 -12.05 -22.24 20.57
C THR A 717 -11.37 -23.43 19.92
N PHE A 718 -10.76 -23.26 18.75
CA PHE A 718 -10.07 -24.31 17.96
C PHE A 718 -8.56 -24.10 17.90
N GLY A 719 -8.02 -23.12 18.62
CA GLY A 719 -6.61 -22.81 18.59
C GLY A 719 -6.10 -22.10 19.84
N GLU A 720 -4.82 -21.85 19.86
CA GLU A 720 -4.09 -21.23 20.96
C GLU A 720 -3.29 -20.01 20.47
N GLU A 721 -3.18 -18.97 21.29
CA GLU A 721 -2.31 -17.83 20.98
C GLU A 721 -0.85 -18.19 21.26
N LYS A 722 -0.03 -18.29 20.20
CA LYS A 722 1.40 -18.60 20.25
C LYS A 722 2.19 -17.58 19.45
N TYR A 723 3.18 -16.93 20.06
CA TYR A 723 4.14 -16.04 19.42
C TYR A 723 3.50 -14.95 18.53
N GLY A 724 2.34 -14.42 18.97
CA GLY A 724 1.61 -13.37 18.23
C GLY A 724 0.72 -13.87 17.09
N PHE A 725 0.56 -15.17 16.94
CA PHE A 725 -0.40 -15.82 16.06
C PHE A 725 -1.48 -16.55 16.87
N LEU A 726 -2.66 -16.67 16.30
CA LEU A 726 -3.63 -17.68 16.70
C LEU A 726 -3.31 -18.95 15.89
N TYR A 727 -2.71 -19.97 16.53
CA TYR A 727 -2.39 -21.25 15.93
C TYR A 727 -3.60 -22.19 16.02
N LEU A 728 -4.13 -22.65 14.88
CA LEU A 728 -5.31 -23.51 14.83
C LEU A 728 -4.92 -24.98 14.97
N GLU A 729 -4.91 -25.52 16.19
CA GLU A 729 -4.60 -26.93 16.44
C GLU A 729 -5.60 -27.87 15.76
N ASN A 730 -6.89 -27.56 15.88
CA ASN A 730 -7.99 -28.36 15.31
C ASN A 730 -8.53 -27.73 14.04
N TYR A 731 -7.64 -27.35 13.10
CA TYR A 731 -8.04 -26.59 11.91
C TYR A 731 -9.02 -27.37 11.02
N ALA A 732 -8.96 -28.71 10.97
CA ALA A 732 -9.78 -29.52 10.06
C ALA A 732 -11.28 -29.33 10.28
N ASP A 733 -11.71 -28.98 11.49
CA ASP A 733 -13.11 -28.74 11.82
C ASP A 733 -13.59 -27.37 11.33
N VAL A 734 -12.69 -26.38 11.23
CA VAL A 734 -13.06 -24.98 11.01
C VAL A 734 -12.50 -24.37 9.72
N TYR A 735 -11.54 -25.02 9.08
CA TYR A 735 -10.83 -24.47 7.94
C TYR A 735 -10.53 -25.54 6.87
N SER A 736 -10.69 -25.15 5.60
CA SER A 736 -10.22 -25.98 4.47
C SER A 736 -9.39 -25.14 3.49
N PHE A 737 -8.43 -25.77 2.82
CA PHE A 737 -7.62 -25.12 1.79
C PHE A 737 -8.47 -24.54 0.65
N GLU A 738 -9.56 -25.23 0.29
CA GLU A 738 -10.43 -24.87 -0.83
C GLU A 738 -11.32 -23.65 -0.54
N ASN A 739 -11.90 -23.58 0.67
CA ASN A 739 -12.99 -22.67 0.98
C ASN A 739 -12.67 -21.68 2.12
N GLY A 740 -11.50 -21.80 2.76
CA GLY A 740 -11.16 -21.00 3.93
C GLY A 740 -11.94 -21.44 5.18
N ILE A 741 -12.40 -20.48 5.99
CA ILE A 741 -13.17 -20.77 7.21
C ILE A 741 -14.51 -21.41 6.83
N ASN A 742 -14.86 -22.48 7.53
CA ASN A 742 -16.16 -23.13 7.40
C ASN A 742 -17.28 -22.25 7.98
N THR A 743 -18.10 -21.71 7.08
CA THR A 743 -19.20 -20.80 7.46
C THR A 743 -20.36 -21.49 8.16
N ASP A 744 -20.50 -22.83 8.08
CA ASP A 744 -21.57 -23.58 8.73
C ASP A 744 -21.39 -23.62 10.25
N ILE A 745 -20.13 -23.63 10.73
CA ILE A 745 -19.80 -23.53 12.17
C ILE A 745 -20.19 -22.13 12.68
N LEU A 746 -20.10 -21.10 11.83
CA LEU A 746 -20.55 -19.75 12.19
C LEU A 746 -22.06 -19.64 12.37
N LYS A 747 -22.85 -20.58 11.83
CA LYS A 747 -24.33 -20.59 11.96
C LYS A 747 -24.79 -21.11 13.32
N ASP A 748 -24.09 -22.10 13.87
CA ASP A 748 -24.47 -22.75 15.11
C ASP A 748 -24.05 -21.96 16.37
N SER A 749 -23.22 -20.94 16.22
CA SER A 749 -22.82 -20.04 17.31
C SER A 749 -23.91 -19.01 17.68
N ASN A 750 -25.12 -19.49 17.97
CA ASN A 750 -26.14 -18.73 18.70
C ASN A 750 -25.81 -18.65 20.23
N PHE A 751 -24.55 -18.57 20.59
CA PHE A 751 -24.17 -18.26 21.95
C PHE A 751 -23.89 -16.76 22.05
N ILE A 752 -24.89 -16.09 22.63
CA ILE A 752 -25.00 -14.79 23.33
C ILE A 752 -24.00 -13.71 22.93
#